data_13dc6e5b8ffe861ee8b0e82ebb81101f
#
_entry.id   13dc6e5b8ffe861ee8b0e82ebb81101f
#
_cell.length_a   1.000
_cell.length_b   1.000
_cell.length_c   1.000
_cell.angle_alpha   90.00
_cell.angle_beta   90.00
_cell.angle_gamma   90.00
#
_symmetry.space_group_name_H-M   'P 1'
#
loop_
_entity.id
_entity.type
_entity.pdbx_description
1 polymer ?
#
loop_
_entity_poly.entity_id
_entity_poly.type
_entity_poly.pdbx_seq_one_letter_code
_entity_poly.pdbx_strand_id
1 'polypeptide(L)'
;MFENYRTFETTYAGRPVKVETGKTCGLANGSCWVRYGETVVMANVTASAKPREGVDFFPLSVDFEEKMYSVGKIPGSFTKREGKASDKAILASRCVDRPIRPLFPKDMRNDVTVVITVLSVEPDNSPEIAGMIAASIAISISDIPWNGPVASINVGYVDGQLVLNPTLEQRAHNDLNLTVAGSADKVVMIEAGANEIPDDLMLEAIKFGHAEIKNMVAFISDIQKQIGKPKFEFESMELDHDMMDKILDQFGDKLKYALDTDDKTVRDARLVPIQDEIVETFSEEYENLPDIIGEVMYKAQKTIVREWLYNGKRVDGRGIDEIRPLAAEVVVLPRVHCSGIFTRGQTQVMTITTLGPVSDAQKLDGIDEETSKRYMHQYNFPSYSVGETKPSRGPGRREIGHGALAERALVPVIPSVEEFPYAIRCVSEVLSSNGSTSQGSICGSTLSLMDAGVPIKAPVAGISCGLITKEDGSWMTMVDIQGLEDFYGDMDFKVGGTKNGITAIQVDIKVDGLTYDIIASAFEKTHKARNYILDEVMLKAIPEVRPTVSKWAPKMLTTKVPVDKIREVIGSGGKVIQKISAECDVKIDINEDGNVFVSGLDLAKAEQAISIINTIGNDPEIGAIYRGKVTRLMNFGAFVEIAPGKEGLVHISKLDKQRVNKVEDVVTVGDEIVVKVMEIDDQGRINLSRRDALADIEAKKNAE
;
A
#
# COMPACT_ATOMS: atom_id res chain seq x y z
N MET A 1 47.06 2.25 -7.34
CA MET A 1 45.94 1.43 -7.83
C MET A 1 44.59 2.17 -7.70
N PHE A 2 44.41 3.05 -6.71
CA PHE A 2 43.18 3.83 -6.50
C PHE A 2 43.52 5.34 -6.45
N GLU A 3 44.12 5.89 -7.49
CA GLU A 3 44.56 7.30 -7.57
C GLU A 3 43.40 8.30 -7.43
N ASN A 4 42.20 7.90 -7.90
CA ASN A 4 41.01 8.73 -7.87
C ASN A 4 40.09 8.44 -6.65
N TYR A 5 40.53 7.62 -5.71
CA TYR A 5 39.76 7.34 -4.50
C TYR A 5 39.69 8.61 -3.63
N ARG A 6 38.47 8.99 -3.29
CA ARG A 6 38.11 10.11 -2.43
C ARG A 6 37.09 9.71 -1.41
N THR A 7 37.16 10.33 -0.24
CA THR A 7 36.19 10.17 0.85
C THR A 7 35.73 11.52 1.33
N PHE A 8 34.44 11.63 1.61
CA PHE A 8 33.84 12.83 2.19
C PHE A 8 32.96 12.39 3.36
N GLU A 9 32.96 13.17 4.43
CA GLU A 9 32.26 12.83 5.67
C GLU A 9 31.46 14.03 6.15
N THR A 10 30.25 13.76 6.67
CA THR A 10 29.37 14.75 7.30
C THR A 10 28.49 14.08 8.34
N THR A 11 27.66 14.86 9.01
CA THR A 11 26.58 14.37 9.88
C THR A 11 25.24 14.77 9.28
N TYR A 12 24.28 13.86 9.25
CA TYR A 12 22.93 14.08 8.73
C TYR A 12 21.89 13.54 9.70
N ALA A 13 20.97 14.39 10.13
CA ALA A 13 20.01 14.07 11.20
C ALA A 13 20.70 13.44 12.45
N GLY A 14 21.83 13.98 12.86
CA GLY A 14 22.60 13.51 14.01
C GLY A 14 23.41 12.24 13.80
N ARG A 15 23.46 11.66 12.60
CA ARG A 15 24.15 10.40 12.29
C ARG A 15 25.27 10.60 11.29
N PRO A 16 26.38 9.81 11.39
CA PRO A 16 27.50 9.94 10.48
C PRO A 16 27.15 9.48 9.07
N VAL A 17 27.53 10.28 8.08
CA VAL A 17 27.47 9.94 6.65
C VAL A 17 28.86 9.98 6.08
N LYS A 18 29.26 8.90 5.39
CA LYS A 18 30.51 8.80 4.66
C LYS A 18 30.27 8.43 3.21
N VAL A 19 30.84 9.21 2.30
CA VAL A 19 30.80 9.00 0.86
C VAL A 19 32.15 8.53 0.36
N GLU A 20 32.17 7.45 -0.41
CA GLU A 20 33.38 6.89 -1.03
C GLU A 20 33.19 6.85 -2.55
N THR A 21 34.13 7.34 -3.34
CA THR A 21 34.08 7.31 -4.81
C THR A 21 35.47 7.08 -5.42
N GLY A 22 35.52 6.71 -6.70
CA GLY A 22 36.75 6.52 -7.46
C GLY A 22 37.52 5.23 -7.19
N LYS A 23 36.93 4.32 -6.38
CA LYS A 23 37.52 3.01 -6.07
C LYS A 23 36.92 1.86 -6.87
N THR A 24 35.62 1.92 -7.13
CA THR A 24 34.84 0.87 -7.78
C THR A 24 34.06 1.44 -8.97
N CYS A 25 33.52 0.57 -9.81
CA CYS A 25 32.58 0.91 -10.90
C CYS A 25 33.12 1.97 -11.90
N GLY A 26 34.41 1.90 -12.23
CA GLY A 26 35.10 2.88 -13.09
C GLY A 26 34.59 3.01 -14.53
N LEU A 27 33.67 2.15 -14.97
CA LEU A 27 33.02 2.22 -16.29
C LEU A 27 31.69 2.99 -16.27
N ALA A 28 31.14 3.27 -15.08
CA ALA A 28 29.96 4.11 -14.95
C ALA A 28 30.30 5.59 -15.15
N ASN A 29 29.35 6.38 -15.66
CA ASN A 29 29.52 7.83 -15.76
C ASN A 29 29.74 8.48 -14.39
N GLY A 30 29.00 8.00 -13.36
CA GLY A 30 29.19 8.36 -11.97
C GLY A 30 28.91 7.18 -11.05
N SER A 31 29.68 7.08 -9.96
CA SER A 31 29.54 6.02 -8.96
C SER A 31 29.98 6.50 -7.59
N CYS A 32 29.21 6.09 -6.56
CA CYS A 32 29.62 6.28 -5.17
C CYS A 32 29.06 5.17 -4.26
N TRP A 33 29.70 5.01 -3.10
CA TRP A 33 29.16 4.29 -1.95
C TRP A 33 28.80 5.32 -0.89
N VAL A 34 27.62 5.18 -0.32
CA VAL A 34 27.17 6.00 0.82
C VAL A 34 26.97 5.08 2.01
N ARG A 35 27.66 5.42 3.09
CA ARG A 35 27.47 4.82 4.41
C ARG A 35 26.67 5.79 5.26
N TYR A 36 25.53 5.35 5.76
CA TYR A 36 24.72 6.08 6.72
C TYR A 36 24.61 5.22 7.97
N GLY A 37 25.42 5.52 8.98
CA GLY A 37 25.72 4.55 10.03
C GLY A 37 26.31 3.27 9.43
N GLU A 38 25.79 2.11 9.79
CA GLU A 38 26.19 0.80 9.24
C GLU A 38 25.39 0.41 7.97
N THR A 39 24.40 1.22 7.57
CA THR A 39 23.73 1.05 6.28
C THR A 39 24.63 1.50 5.15
N VAL A 40 24.86 0.64 4.16
CA VAL A 40 25.73 0.91 3.01
C VAL A 40 24.96 0.66 1.72
N VAL A 41 24.95 1.67 0.87
CA VAL A 41 24.37 1.58 -0.47
C VAL A 41 25.39 2.00 -1.52
N MET A 42 25.31 1.41 -2.70
CA MET A 42 26.12 1.78 -3.86
C MET A 42 25.15 2.29 -4.94
N ALA A 43 25.44 3.48 -5.49
CA ALA A 43 24.73 4.03 -6.63
C ALA A 43 25.65 4.18 -7.84
N ASN A 44 25.16 3.76 -8.99
CA ASN A 44 25.84 3.87 -10.28
C ASN A 44 24.90 4.54 -11.27
N VAL A 45 25.40 5.49 -12.04
CA VAL A 45 24.65 6.11 -13.14
C VAL A 45 25.41 5.95 -14.45
N THR A 46 24.66 5.60 -15.50
CA THR A 46 25.16 5.47 -16.88
C THR A 46 24.23 6.18 -17.85
N ALA A 47 24.78 6.74 -18.92
CA ALA A 47 24.01 7.31 -20.00
C ALA A 47 24.46 6.75 -21.36
N SER A 48 23.53 6.64 -22.31
CA SER A 48 23.86 6.30 -23.70
C SER A 48 24.59 7.46 -24.39
N ALA A 49 25.49 7.13 -25.32
CA ALA A 49 26.24 8.15 -26.09
C ALA A 49 25.37 8.90 -27.09
N LYS A 50 24.23 8.32 -27.53
CA LYS A 50 23.28 8.87 -28.48
C LYS A 50 21.88 8.86 -27.94
N PRO A 51 21.01 9.79 -28.42
CA PRO A 51 19.59 9.73 -28.07
C PRO A 51 18.95 8.42 -28.56
N ARG A 52 17.90 7.97 -27.89
CA ARG A 52 17.09 6.84 -28.32
C ARG A 52 16.15 7.30 -29.43
N GLU A 53 16.20 6.64 -30.56
CA GLU A 53 15.31 6.92 -31.68
C GLU A 53 13.85 6.53 -31.39
N GLY A 54 12.90 7.31 -31.90
CA GLY A 54 11.47 7.00 -31.85
C GLY A 54 10.82 7.11 -30.47
N VAL A 55 11.41 7.85 -29.53
CA VAL A 55 10.81 8.14 -28.22
C VAL A 55 10.52 9.63 -28.05
N ASP A 56 9.34 9.94 -27.52
CA ASP A 56 8.82 11.27 -27.23
C ASP A 56 8.98 11.71 -25.76
N PHE A 57 9.67 10.90 -24.95
CA PHE A 57 9.89 11.13 -23.52
C PHE A 57 11.36 10.94 -23.13
N PHE A 58 11.75 11.48 -21.98
CA PHE A 58 13.07 11.25 -21.39
C PHE A 58 13.20 9.82 -20.83
N PRO A 59 14.07 8.97 -21.41
CA PRO A 59 14.16 7.55 -21.04
C PRO A 59 15.04 7.32 -19.81
N LEU A 60 14.54 7.68 -18.62
CA LEU A 60 15.17 7.40 -17.34
C LEU A 60 14.68 6.07 -16.76
N SER A 61 15.61 5.20 -16.35
CA SER A 61 15.35 4.02 -15.55
C SER A 61 16.04 4.14 -14.19
N VAL A 62 15.30 3.89 -13.13
CA VAL A 62 15.82 3.81 -11.77
C VAL A 62 15.51 2.43 -11.22
N ASP A 63 16.53 1.72 -10.78
CA ASP A 63 16.41 0.40 -10.18
C ASP A 63 16.99 0.42 -8.75
N PHE A 64 16.22 -0.09 -7.81
CA PHE A 64 16.61 -0.25 -6.42
C PHE A 64 16.70 -1.75 -6.12
N GLU A 65 17.91 -2.23 -5.89
CA GLU A 65 18.19 -3.64 -5.72
C GLU A 65 18.39 -3.98 -4.25
N GLU A 66 17.38 -4.62 -3.65
CA GLU A 66 17.49 -5.26 -2.34
C GLU A 66 18.29 -6.55 -2.46
N LYS A 67 19.31 -6.69 -1.63
CA LYS A 67 20.13 -7.92 -1.57
C LYS A 67 19.96 -8.55 -0.19
N MET A 68 19.50 -9.80 -0.14
CA MET A 68 19.23 -10.51 1.11
C MET A 68 20.47 -10.67 2.00
N TYR A 69 21.66 -10.71 1.40
CA TYR A 69 22.92 -10.74 2.14
C TYR A 69 23.16 -9.44 2.95
N SER A 70 22.52 -8.32 2.60
CA SER A 70 22.64 -7.05 3.32
C SER A 70 22.14 -7.12 4.77
N VAL A 71 21.27 -8.09 5.05
CA VAL A 71 20.71 -8.42 6.37
C VAL A 71 21.08 -9.85 6.82
N GLY A 72 22.10 -10.45 6.20
CA GLY A 72 22.59 -11.79 6.57
C GLY A 72 21.63 -12.94 6.23
N LYS A 73 20.66 -12.73 5.32
CA LYS A 73 19.68 -13.76 4.92
C LYS A 73 20.05 -14.40 3.59
N ILE A 74 19.66 -15.69 3.43
CA ILE A 74 19.63 -16.37 2.15
C ILE A 74 18.20 -16.29 1.60
N PRO A 75 17.99 -15.93 0.30
CA PRO A 75 16.65 -15.86 -0.28
C PRO A 75 15.82 -17.11 -0.07
N GLY A 76 14.54 -16.95 0.31
CA GLY A 76 13.61 -18.04 0.57
C GLY A 76 13.22 -18.86 -0.68
N SER A 77 13.44 -18.31 -1.89
CA SER A 77 13.11 -18.96 -3.16
C SER A 77 13.83 -20.30 -3.36
N PHE A 78 13.27 -21.17 -4.21
CA PHE A 78 13.87 -22.48 -4.52
C PHE A 78 15.30 -22.34 -5.08
N THR A 79 15.54 -21.35 -5.93
CA THR A 79 16.86 -21.09 -6.54
C THR A 79 17.86 -20.44 -5.59
N LYS A 80 17.42 -20.02 -4.39
CA LYS A 80 18.24 -19.28 -3.41
C LYS A 80 18.91 -18.03 -4.00
N ARG A 81 18.20 -17.37 -4.90
CA ARG A 81 18.62 -16.15 -5.58
C ARG A 81 17.47 -15.16 -5.57
N GLU A 82 17.79 -13.87 -5.46
CA GLU A 82 16.84 -12.80 -5.67
C GLU A 82 16.26 -12.89 -7.08
N GLY A 83 14.92 -12.79 -7.18
CA GLY A 83 14.18 -12.83 -8.42
C GLY A 83 13.85 -11.45 -8.97
N LYS A 84 12.56 -11.22 -9.29
CA LYS A 84 12.07 -9.89 -9.64
C LYS A 84 12.15 -8.98 -8.40
N ALA A 85 12.28 -7.67 -8.66
CA ALA A 85 12.21 -6.67 -7.60
C ALA A 85 10.93 -6.84 -6.76
N SER A 86 11.06 -6.73 -5.45
CA SER A 86 9.92 -6.73 -4.53
C SER A 86 9.06 -5.48 -4.77
N ASP A 87 7.79 -5.49 -4.33
CA ASP A 87 6.94 -4.31 -4.38
C ASP A 87 7.60 -3.13 -3.64
N LYS A 88 8.29 -3.41 -2.52
CA LYS A 88 9.03 -2.40 -1.77
C LYS A 88 10.21 -1.83 -2.57
N ALA A 89 11.02 -2.66 -3.22
CA ALA A 89 12.11 -2.21 -4.09
C ALA A 89 11.58 -1.34 -5.25
N ILE A 90 10.42 -1.69 -5.82
CA ILE A 90 9.75 -0.89 -6.85
C ILE A 90 9.31 0.46 -6.29
N LEU A 91 8.74 0.50 -5.08
CA LEU A 91 8.35 1.74 -4.41
C LEU A 91 9.57 2.61 -4.09
N ALA A 92 10.66 2.03 -3.58
CA ALA A 92 11.93 2.71 -3.35
C ALA A 92 12.51 3.30 -4.65
N SER A 93 12.49 2.52 -5.76
CA SER A 93 12.88 3.03 -7.09
C SER A 93 12.07 4.27 -7.47
N ARG A 94 10.75 4.25 -7.24
CA ARG A 94 9.85 5.38 -7.53
C ARG A 94 10.11 6.58 -6.63
N CYS A 95 10.44 6.36 -5.34
CA CYS A 95 10.84 7.42 -4.43
C CYS A 95 12.12 8.12 -4.86
N VAL A 96 13.05 7.42 -5.52
CA VAL A 96 14.27 8.00 -6.08
C VAL A 96 14.00 8.66 -7.43
N ASP A 97 13.24 8.03 -8.33
CA ASP A 97 12.93 8.54 -9.67
C ASP A 97 12.23 9.91 -9.63
N ARG A 98 11.19 10.05 -8.80
CA ARG A 98 10.33 11.25 -8.76
C ARG A 98 11.08 12.56 -8.50
N PRO A 99 12.00 12.67 -7.52
CA PRO A 99 12.72 13.91 -7.28
C PRO A 99 13.88 14.17 -8.25
N ILE A 100 14.44 13.15 -8.90
CA ILE A 100 15.56 13.37 -9.82
C ILE A 100 15.12 13.65 -11.26
N ARG A 101 14.03 13.03 -11.72
CA ARG A 101 13.51 13.11 -13.08
C ARG A 101 13.22 14.53 -13.56
N PRO A 102 12.51 15.39 -12.80
CA PRO A 102 12.18 16.74 -13.25
C PRO A 102 13.38 17.66 -13.45
N LEU A 103 14.54 17.29 -12.93
CA LEU A 103 15.76 18.08 -12.96
C LEU A 103 16.69 17.74 -14.16
N PHE A 104 16.34 16.72 -14.96
CA PHE A 104 17.00 16.49 -16.23
C PHE A 104 16.46 17.45 -17.31
N PRO A 105 17.26 17.78 -18.35
CA PRO A 105 16.80 18.55 -19.50
C PRO A 105 15.59 17.87 -20.16
N LYS A 106 14.54 18.64 -20.43
CA LYS A 106 13.26 18.10 -20.95
C LYS A 106 13.35 17.60 -22.39
N ASP A 107 14.31 18.11 -23.14
CA ASP A 107 14.61 17.85 -24.54
C ASP A 107 15.69 16.77 -24.77
N MET A 108 16.26 16.22 -23.68
CA MET A 108 17.23 15.12 -23.73
C MET A 108 16.53 13.78 -23.98
N ARG A 109 17.06 12.96 -24.91
CA ARG A 109 16.52 11.61 -25.23
C ARG A 109 17.58 10.51 -25.06
N ASN A 110 18.75 10.81 -24.50
CA ASN A 110 19.71 9.79 -24.13
C ASN A 110 19.12 8.90 -23.03
N ASP A 111 19.32 7.58 -23.15
CA ASP A 111 18.98 6.67 -22.06
C ASP A 111 19.83 6.98 -20.84
N VAL A 112 19.20 7.11 -19.69
CA VAL A 112 19.88 7.23 -18.40
C VAL A 112 19.39 6.13 -17.47
N THR A 113 20.33 5.39 -16.88
CA THR A 113 20.03 4.35 -15.92
C THR A 113 20.74 4.62 -14.61
N VAL A 114 19.98 4.63 -13.51
CA VAL A 114 20.48 4.75 -12.14
C VAL A 114 20.20 3.42 -11.43
N VAL A 115 21.24 2.75 -10.98
CA VAL A 115 21.14 1.49 -10.23
C VAL A 115 21.64 1.71 -8.81
N ILE A 116 20.78 1.47 -7.84
CA ILE A 116 21.08 1.54 -6.41
C ILE A 116 21.08 0.13 -5.87
N THR A 117 22.21 -0.31 -5.29
CA THR A 117 22.33 -1.65 -4.70
C THR A 117 22.54 -1.52 -3.20
N VAL A 118 21.68 -2.15 -2.41
CA VAL A 118 21.77 -2.20 -0.95
C VAL A 118 22.77 -3.27 -0.55
N LEU A 119 23.87 -2.87 0.11
CA LEU A 119 24.99 -3.75 0.45
C LEU A 119 25.01 -4.16 1.93
N SER A 120 24.52 -3.31 2.83
CA SER A 120 24.39 -3.57 4.26
C SER A 120 23.24 -2.74 4.81
N VAL A 121 22.49 -3.25 5.78
CA VAL A 121 21.36 -2.55 6.41
C VAL A 121 21.50 -2.60 7.92
N GLU A 122 21.46 -1.42 8.52
CA GLU A 122 21.24 -1.19 9.94
C GLU A 122 19.78 -0.72 10.10
N PRO A 123 18.95 -1.35 10.94
CA PRO A 123 17.50 -1.05 11.03
C PRO A 123 17.17 0.41 11.31
N ASP A 124 18.03 1.15 12.01
CA ASP A 124 17.83 2.56 12.34
C ASP A 124 18.07 3.51 11.16
N ASN A 125 18.76 3.07 10.12
CA ASN A 125 19.18 3.90 8.99
C ASN A 125 18.57 3.37 7.69
N SER A 126 17.55 4.06 7.19
CA SER A 126 16.81 3.67 5.97
C SER A 126 17.73 3.58 4.75
N PRO A 127 17.76 2.42 4.07
CA PRO A 127 18.48 2.27 2.81
C PRO A 127 17.88 3.10 1.67
N GLU A 128 16.58 3.45 1.72
CA GLU A 128 15.93 4.32 0.74
C GLU A 128 16.48 5.75 0.82
N ILE A 129 16.64 6.30 2.03
CA ILE A 129 17.23 7.64 2.26
C ILE A 129 18.70 7.64 1.82
N ALA A 130 19.47 6.65 2.23
CA ALA A 130 20.85 6.50 1.80
C ALA A 130 20.98 6.35 0.28
N GLY A 131 20.04 5.60 -0.34
CA GLY A 131 19.96 5.38 -1.78
C GLY A 131 19.65 6.64 -2.58
N MET A 132 18.73 7.49 -2.07
CA MET A 132 18.43 8.78 -2.69
C MET A 132 19.66 9.70 -2.66
N ILE A 133 20.32 9.80 -1.52
CA ILE A 133 21.56 10.60 -1.36
C ILE A 133 22.64 10.06 -2.32
N ALA A 134 22.82 8.74 -2.38
CA ALA A 134 23.80 8.11 -3.25
C ALA A 134 23.50 8.36 -4.75
N ALA A 135 22.23 8.25 -5.17
CA ALA A 135 21.81 8.56 -6.55
C ALA A 135 22.10 10.02 -6.90
N SER A 136 21.73 10.96 -6.02
CA SER A 136 22.00 12.39 -6.21
C SER A 136 23.51 12.69 -6.34
N ILE A 137 24.34 12.08 -5.49
CA ILE A 137 25.80 12.23 -5.58
C ILE A 137 26.34 11.65 -6.89
N ALA A 138 25.95 10.41 -7.21
CA ALA A 138 26.45 9.73 -8.43
C ALA A 138 26.13 10.55 -9.71
N ILE A 139 24.91 11.11 -9.82
CA ILE A 139 24.52 11.96 -10.95
C ILE A 139 25.30 13.29 -10.90
N SER A 140 25.40 13.92 -9.74
CA SER A 140 26.10 15.22 -9.59
C SER A 140 27.55 15.17 -10.02
N ILE A 141 28.27 14.11 -9.65
CA ILE A 141 29.72 13.95 -9.98
C ILE A 141 29.94 13.37 -11.40
N SER A 142 28.89 12.86 -12.06
CA SER A 142 28.97 12.35 -13.43
C SER A 142 29.09 13.46 -14.47
N ASP A 143 29.34 13.08 -15.72
CA ASP A 143 29.29 13.98 -16.86
C ASP A 143 27.88 14.14 -17.46
N ILE A 144 26.84 13.52 -16.86
CA ILE A 144 25.46 13.60 -17.35
C ILE A 144 24.85 14.96 -16.98
N PRO A 145 24.20 15.68 -17.95
CA PRO A 145 23.50 16.94 -17.69
C PRO A 145 22.35 16.76 -16.70
N TRP A 146 22.36 17.51 -15.60
CA TRP A 146 21.35 17.45 -14.54
C TRP A 146 21.41 18.68 -13.64
N ASN A 147 20.25 19.24 -13.27
CA ASN A 147 20.09 20.47 -12.50
C ASN A 147 19.89 20.25 -10.99
N GLY A 148 20.36 19.11 -10.47
CA GLY A 148 20.45 18.89 -9.02
C GLY A 148 21.61 19.64 -8.36
N PRO A 149 21.88 19.34 -7.08
CA PRO A 149 21.51 18.14 -6.35
C PRO A 149 20.17 18.23 -5.59
N VAL A 150 19.66 17.07 -5.21
CA VAL A 150 18.56 16.89 -4.26
C VAL A 150 18.97 15.95 -3.14
N ALA A 151 18.28 16.03 -2.01
CA ALA A 151 18.41 15.07 -0.91
C ALA A 151 17.03 14.73 -0.36
N SER A 152 16.97 13.69 0.47
CA SER A 152 15.74 13.26 1.13
C SER A 152 15.95 12.92 2.59
N ILE A 153 14.86 12.97 3.35
CA ILE A 153 14.84 12.63 4.77
C ILE A 153 13.48 12.03 5.15
N ASN A 154 13.49 11.16 6.15
CA ASN A 154 12.26 10.73 6.81
C ASN A 154 11.97 11.65 8.01
N VAL A 155 10.69 12.00 8.17
CA VAL A 155 10.19 12.74 9.32
C VAL A 155 9.10 11.91 10.00
N GLY A 156 9.26 11.70 11.29
CA GLY A 156 8.27 11.07 12.16
C GLY A 156 7.60 12.07 13.08
N TYR A 157 6.45 11.66 13.63
CA TYR A 157 5.80 12.34 14.75
C TYR A 157 5.65 11.33 15.88
N VAL A 158 6.56 11.40 16.84
CA VAL A 158 6.76 10.43 17.91
C VAL A 158 6.51 11.13 19.25
N ASP A 159 5.59 10.61 20.05
CA ASP A 159 5.24 11.15 21.38
C ASP A 159 4.98 12.68 21.37
N GLY A 160 4.32 13.16 20.33
CA GLY A 160 3.95 14.57 20.19
C GLY A 160 5.08 15.48 19.67
N GLN A 161 6.18 14.93 19.16
CA GLN A 161 7.33 15.68 18.64
C GLN A 161 7.75 15.24 17.24
N LEU A 162 8.16 16.19 16.41
CA LEU A 162 8.76 15.90 15.12
C LEU A 162 10.18 15.37 15.29
N VAL A 163 10.49 14.25 14.64
CA VAL A 163 11.77 13.54 14.71
C VAL A 163 12.29 13.28 13.31
N LEU A 164 13.58 13.56 13.06
CA LEU A 164 14.25 13.23 11.80
C LEU A 164 14.75 11.79 11.82
N ASN A 165 14.50 11.04 10.75
CA ASN A 165 14.92 9.65 10.58
C ASN A 165 14.66 8.80 11.84
N PRO A 166 13.38 8.58 12.25
CA PRO A 166 13.08 7.86 13.49
C PRO A 166 13.76 6.48 13.53
N THR A 167 14.32 6.13 14.70
CA THR A 167 14.90 4.81 14.96
C THR A 167 13.84 3.72 14.90
N LEU A 168 14.24 2.46 14.84
CA LEU A 168 13.31 1.33 14.86
C LEU A 168 12.37 1.37 16.08
N GLU A 169 12.90 1.66 17.28
CA GLU A 169 12.11 1.80 18.50
C GLU A 169 11.10 2.96 18.38
N GLN A 170 11.52 4.11 17.87
CA GLN A 170 10.64 5.26 17.66
C GLN A 170 9.54 4.97 16.63
N ARG A 171 9.84 4.17 15.59
CA ARG A 171 8.83 3.79 14.58
C ARG A 171 7.65 3.00 15.15
N ALA A 172 7.83 2.29 16.27
CA ALA A 172 6.74 1.56 16.94
C ALA A 172 5.66 2.50 17.54
N HIS A 173 6.01 3.76 17.81
CA HIS A 173 5.13 4.79 18.40
C HIS A 173 4.97 6.02 17.49
N ASN A 174 5.15 5.83 16.19
CA ASN A 174 5.20 6.91 15.22
C ASN A 174 3.87 7.08 14.50
N ASP A 175 3.25 8.26 14.62
CA ASP A 175 2.00 8.61 13.95
C ASP A 175 2.20 9.18 12.53
N LEU A 176 3.45 9.45 12.12
CA LEU A 176 3.77 10.02 10.82
C LEU A 176 4.99 9.35 10.19
N ASN A 177 4.79 8.70 9.06
CA ASN A 177 5.89 8.24 8.20
C ASN A 177 5.93 9.11 6.95
N LEU A 178 6.68 10.21 7.01
CA LEU A 178 6.80 11.19 5.93
C LEU A 178 8.20 11.13 5.32
N THR A 179 8.27 10.92 4.02
CA THR A 179 9.50 11.10 3.22
C THR A 179 9.39 12.41 2.44
N VAL A 180 10.31 13.32 2.69
CA VAL A 180 10.47 14.56 1.93
C VAL A 180 11.74 14.50 1.11
N ALA A 181 11.69 14.94 -0.14
CA ALA A 181 12.90 15.24 -0.92
C ALA A 181 12.84 16.69 -1.43
N GLY A 182 14.01 17.33 -1.52
CA GLY A 182 14.09 18.72 -1.91
C GLY A 182 15.45 19.12 -2.47
N SER A 183 15.45 20.25 -3.16
CA SER A 183 16.64 21.05 -3.45
C SER A 183 16.93 22.01 -2.28
N ALA A 184 17.87 22.93 -2.44
CA ALA A 184 18.14 23.95 -1.44
C ALA A 184 16.93 24.85 -1.15
N ASP A 185 16.09 25.13 -2.17
CA ASP A 185 15.07 26.16 -2.09
C ASP A 185 13.62 25.61 -2.18
N LYS A 186 13.45 24.42 -2.76
CA LYS A 186 12.13 23.88 -3.09
C LYS A 186 11.96 22.42 -2.65
N VAL A 187 10.73 22.05 -2.33
CA VAL A 187 10.35 20.65 -2.10
C VAL A 187 10.02 20.00 -3.44
N VAL A 188 10.64 18.86 -3.74
CA VAL A 188 10.47 18.17 -5.04
C VAL A 188 9.69 16.85 -4.94
N MET A 189 9.55 16.28 -3.76
CA MET A 189 8.75 15.08 -3.55
C MET A 189 8.27 15.02 -2.11
N ILE A 190 7.01 14.59 -1.95
CA ILE A 190 6.39 14.30 -0.66
C ILE A 190 5.69 12.94 -0.78
N GLU A 191 5.97 12.06 0.16
CA GLU A 191 5.25 10.79 0.32
C GLU A 191 5.02 10.53 1.80
N ALA A 192 3.77 10.31 2.21
CA ALA A 192 3.44 10.09 3.61
C ALA A 192 2.41 9.00 3.83
N GLY A 193 2.56 8.29 4.94
CA GLY A 193 1.51 7.56 5.63
C GLY A 193 1.36 8.16 7.04
N ALA A 194 0.14 8.33 7.53
CA ALA A 194 -0.08 9.08 8.77
C ALA A 194 -1.34 8.63 9.52
N ASN A 195 -1.30 8.70 10.84
CA ASN A 195 -2.45 8.42 11.71
C ASN A 195 -3.29 9.70 11.91
N GLU A 196 -4.02 10.12 10.85
CA GLU A 196 -4.91 11.30 10.89
C GLU A 196 -4.19 12.59 11.32
N ILE A 197 -3.02 12.87 10.75
CA ILE A 197 -2.24 14.08 11.03
C ILE A 197 -2.95 15.31 10.45
N PRO A 198 -3.16 16.40 11.24
CA PRO A 198 -3.71 17.66 10.76
C PRO A 198 -2.86 18.31 9.66
N ASP A 199 -3.52 19.05 8.75
CA ASP A 199 -2.88 19.64 7.57
C ASP A 199 -1.76 20.65 7.95
N ASP A 200 -1.93 21.42 9.01
CA ASP A 200 -0.95 22.39 9.53
C ASP A 200 0.30 21.70 10.11
N LEU A 201 0.11 20.64 10.90
CA LEU A 201 1.21 19.83 11.42
C LEU A 201 1.96 19.09 10.29
N MET A 202 1.25 18.62 9.27
CA MET A 202 1.87 18.01 8.09
C MET A 202 2.75 19.01 7.35
N LEU A 203 2.28 20.25 7.16
CA LEU A 203 3.08 21.31 6.55
C LEU A 203 4.31 21.67 7.40
N GLU A 204 4.16 21.71 8.72
CA GLU A 204 5.28 21.92 9.65
C GLU A 204 6.32 20.79 9.54
N ALA A 205 5.88 19.54 9.48
CA ALA A 205 6.75 18.38 9.31
C ALA A 205 7.53 18.43 7.98
N ILE A 206 6.89 18.86 6.89
CA ILE A 206 7.55 19.05 5.60
C ILE A 206 8.64 20.13 5.70
N LYS A 207 8.33 21.29 6.33
CA LYS A 207 9.31 22.36 6.55
C LYS A 207 10.48 21.91 7.42
N PHE A 208 10.17 21.14 8.48
CA PHE A 208 11.16 20.61 9.40
C PHE A 208 12.14 19.67 8.68
N GLY A 209 11.66 18.74 7.87
CA GLY A 209 12.50 17.87 7.06
C GLY A 209 13.30 18.63 6.00
N HIS A 210 12.68 19.61 5.31
CA HIS A 210 13.35 20.38 4.29
C HIS A 210 14.48 21.25 4.85
N ALA A 211 14.38 21.72 6.08
CA ALA A 211 15.46 22.46 6.75
C ALA A 211 16.75 21.62 6.85
N GLU A 212 16.64 20.34 7.16
CA GLU A 212 17.80 19.44 7.22
C GLU A 212 18.29 19.03 5.82
N ILE A 213 17.38 18.86 4.85
CA ILE A 213 17.74 18.57 3.45
C ILE A 213 18.71 19.60 2.89
N LYS A 214 18.55 20.88 3.20
CA LYS A 214 19.46 21.97 2.75
C LYS A 214 20.91 21.71 3.14
N ASN A 215 21.17 21.16 4.32
CA ASN A 215 22.51 20.80 4.79
C ASN A 215 23.13 19.70 3.91
N MET A 216 22.35 18.67 3.59
CA MET A 216 22.82 17.58 2.73
C MET A 216 23.03 18.05 1.28
N VAL A 217 22.12 18.88 0.73
CA VAL A 217 22.28 19.47 -0.59
C VAL A 217 23.54 20.32 -0.70
N ALA A 218 23.85 21.11 0.34
CA ALA A 218 25.11 21.88 0.39
C ALA A 218 26.34 20.96 0.39
N PHE A 219 26.31 19.87 1.16
CA PHE A 219 27.38 18.86 1.18
C PHE A 219 27.57 18.19 -0.19
N ILE A 220 26.48 17.79 -0.85
CA ILE A 220 26.55 17.18 -2.20
C ILE A 220 27.11 18.19 -3.22
N SER A 221 26.67 19.46 -3.15
CA SER A 221 27.18 20.53 -4.01
C SER A 221 28.69 20.77 -3.83
N ASP A 222 29.18 20.62 -2.60
CA ASP A 222 30.62 20.75 -2.33
C ASP A 222 31.41 19.56 -2.90
N ILE A 223 30.92 18.34 -2.79
CA ILE A 223 31.48 17.16 -3.47
C ILE A 223 31.53 17.39 -4.98
N GLN A 224 30.43 17.86 -5.59
CA GLN A 224 30.34 18.14 -7.01
C GLN A 224 31.39 19.16 -7.47
N LYS A 225 31.60 20.23 -6.70
CA LYS A 225 32.63 21.25 -7.01
C LYS A 225 34.05 20.68 -6.98
N GLN A 226 34.31 19.72 -6.10
CA GLN A 226 35.65 19.16 -5.94
C GLN A 226 36.03 18.11 -6.98
N ILE A 227 35.05 17.26 -7.37
CA ILE A 227 35.30 16.07 -8.20
C ILE A 227 34.32 15.87 -9.36
N GLY A 228 33.36 16.77 -9.55
CA GLY A 228 32.39 16.69 -10.63
C GLY A 228 33.05 16.77 -12.00
N LYS A 229 32.58 15.95 -12.94
CA LYS A 229 33.03 15.98 -14.33
C LYS A 229 32.32 17.10 -15.11
N PRO A 230 32.94 17.69 -16.15
CA PRO A 230 32.22 18.53 -17.10
C PRO A 230 31.06 17.77 -17.72
N LYS A 231 29.91 18.44 -17.86
CA LYS A 231 28.71 17.83 -18.44
C LYS A 231 28.87 17.68 -19.94
N PHE A 232 28.46 16.53 -20.51
CA PHE A 232 28.51 16.35 -21.97
C PHE A 232 27.40 17.16 -22.65
N GLU A 233 27.66 17.55 -23.89
CA GLU A 233 26.67 18.14 -24.78
C GLU A 233 25.79 17.02 -25.38
N PHE A 234 24.49 17.21 -25.41
CA PHE A 234 23.54 16.25 -25.98
C PHE A 234 22.79 16.88 -27.16
N GLU A 235 22.29 16.05 -28.05
CA GLU A 235 21.43 16.47 -29.15
C GLU A 235 20.05 16.85 -28.57
N SER A 236 19.71 18.15 -28.68
CA SER A 236 18.42 18.69 -28.25
C SER A 236 17.33 18.26 -29.21
N MET A 237 16.25 17.71 -28.64
CA MET A 237 15.01 17.37 -29.37
C MET A 237 13.93 18.43 -29.16
N GLU A 238 14.35 19.68 -28.91
CA GLU A 238 13.40 20.79 -28.82
C GLU A 238 12.77 21.06 -30.22
N LEU A 239 11.44 21.21 -30.20
CA LEU A 239 10.69 21.48 -31.44
C LEU A 239 11.01 22.89 -31.98
N ASP A 240 11.07 23.00 -33.31
CA ASP A 240 11.24 24.26 -33.98
C ASP A 240 10.10 25.23 -33.58
N HIS A 241 10.50 26.42 -33.10
CA HIS A 241 9.56 27.45 -32.66
C HIS A 241 8.74 28.04 -33.80
N ASP A 242 9.36 28.28 -34.94
CA ASP A 242 8.67 28.82 -36.12
C ASP A 242 7.61 27.85 -36.65
N MET A 243 7.95 26.55 -36.69
CA MET A 243 6.99 25.50 -37.01
C MET A 243 5.81 25.49 -36.04
N MET A 244 6.07 25.55 -34.74
CA MET A 244 5.01 25.53 -33.70
C MET A 244 4.10 26.75 -33.80
N ASP A 245 4.66 27.94 -34.02
CA ASP A 245 3.90 29.18 -34.18
C ASP A 245 3.00 29.13 -35.43
N LYS A 246 3.49 28.66 -36.57
CA LYS A 246 2.69 28.48 -37.79
C LYS A 246 1.55 27.49 -37.62
N ILE A 247 1.83 26.36 -36.92
CA ILE A 247 0.80 25.35 -36.66
C ILE A 247 -0.28 25.91 -35.73
N LEU A 248 0.11 26.63 -34.68
CA LEU A 248 -0.86 27.24 -33.74
C LEU A 248 -1.66 28.35 -34.40
N ASP A 249 -1.05 29.17 -35.27
CA ASP A 249 -1.75 30.23 -36.00
C ASP A 249 -2.80 29.68 -36.98
N GLN A 250 -2.47 28.58 -37.68
CA GLN A 250 -3.38 28.01 -38.68
C GLN A 250 -4.40 27.01 -38.10
N PHE A 251 -4.01 26.21 -37.11
CA PHE A 251 -4.82 25.12 -36.57
C PHE A 251 -5.29 25.35 -35.14
N GLY A 252 -4.88 26.43 -34.47
CA GLY A 252 -5.18 26.69 -33.07
C GLY A 252 -6.68 26.68 -32.77
N ASP A 253 -7.52 27.28 -33.62
CA ASP A 253 -8.96 27.30 -33.42
C ASP A 253 -9.60 25.90 -33.57
N LYS A 254 -9.11 25.09 -34.54
CA LYS A 254 -9.55 23.69 -34.69
C LYS A 254 -9.16 22.85 -33.48
N LEU A 255 -7.94 23.02 -32.97
CA LEU A 255 -7.45 22.35 -31.77
C LEU A 255 -8.24 22.77 -30.51
N LYS A 256 -8.53 24.09 -30.37
CA LYS A 256 -9.41 24.59 -29.29
C LYS A 256 -10.78 23.94 -29.34
N TYR A 257 -11.40 23.86 -30.53
CA TYR A 257 -12.68 23.17 -30.70
C TYR A 257 -12.61 21.68 -30.36
N ALA A 258 -11.54 21.01 -30.75
CA ALA A 258 -11.36 19.57 -30.46
C ALA A 258 -11.20 19.30 -28.96
N LEU A 259 -10.51 20.18 -28.25
CA LEU A 259 -10.23 20.07 -26.82
C LEU A 259 -11.39 20.49 -25.93
N ASP A 260 -12.33 21.31 -26.43
CA ASP A 260 -13.47 21.84 -25.66
C ASP A 260 -14.59 20.80 -25.56
N THR A 261 -14.37 19.80 -24.73
CA THR A 261 -15.31 18.72 -24.41
C THR A 261 -14.90 18.00 -23.13
N ASP A 262 -15.91 17.52 -22.36
CA ASP A 262 -15.73 16.68 -21.19
C ASP A 262 -15.53 15.19 -21.54
N ASP A 263 -15.86 14.80 -22.79
CA ASP A 263 -15.76 13.42 -23.27
C ASP A 263 -14.41 13.15 -23.97
N LYS A 264 -13.61 12.29 -23.34
CA LYS A 264 -12.31 11.87 -23.90
C LYS A 264 -12.43 11.24 -25.29
N THR A 265 -13.45 10.41 -25.51
CA THR A 265 -13.65 9.71 -26.80
C THR A 265 -13.96 10.70 -27.93
N VAL A 266 -14.84 11.68 -27.65
CA VAL A 266 -15.18 12.76 -28.59
C VAL A 266 -13.95 13.60 -28.91
N ARG A 267 -13.18 13.97 -27.90
CA ARG A 267 -11.94 14.73 -28.08
C ARG A 267 -10.94 13.99 -28.98
N ASP A 268 -10.65 12.74 -28.63
CA ASP A 268 -9.67 11.94 -29.36
C ASP A 268 -10.10 11.74 -30.83
N ALA A 269 -11.39 11.53 -31.08
CA ALA A 269 -11.95 11.45 -32.44
C ALA A 269 -11.85 12.77 -33.23
N ARG A 270 -11.91 13.93 -32.56
CA ARG A 270 -11.76 15.25 -33.22
C ARG A 270 -10.29 15.58 -33.50
N LEU A 271 -9.35 15.09 -32.68
CA LEU A 271 -7.92 15.40 -32.84
C LEU A 271 -7.27 14.65 -34.00
N VAL A 272 -7.66 13.40 -34.28
CA VAL A 272 -7.09 12.57 -35.35
C VAL A 272 -7.10 13.28 -36.73
N PRO A 273 -8.25 13.75 -37.25
CA PRO A 273 -8.27 14.40 -38.56
C PRO A 273 -7.49 15.72 -38.57
N ILE A 274 -7.38 16.44 -37.45
CA ILE A 274 -6.58 17.66 -37.37
C ILE A 274 -5.08 17.32 -37.45
N GLN A 275 -4.65 16.27 -36.79
CA GLN A 275 -3.29 15.75 -36.87
C GLN A 275 -2.91 15.40 -38.31
N ASP A 276 -3.78 14.66 -39.01
CA ASP A 276 -3.56 14.28 -40.40
C ASP A 276 -3.45 15.52 -41.33
N GLU A 277 -4.32 16.53 -41.13
CA GLU A 277 -4.32 17.78 -41.88
C GLU A 277 -3.06 18.63 -41.62
N ILE A 278 -2.55 18.64 -40.37
CA ILE A 278 -1.28 19.30 -40.03
C ILE A 278 -0.12 18.64 -40.80
N VAL A 279 -0.04 17.32 -40.78
CA VAL A 279 0.98 16.57 -41.53
C VAL A 279 0.89 16.87 -43.02
N GLU A 280 -0.31 16.80 -43.61
CA GLU A 280 -0.52 17.09 -45.03
C GLU A 280 -0.11 18.52 -45.42
N THR A 281 -0.38 19.49 -44.55
CA THR A 281 -0.13 20.92 -44.83
C THR A 281 1.35 21.29 -44.73
N PHE A 282 2.08 20.73 -43.78
CA PHE A 282 3.41 21.22 -43.42
C PHE A 282 4.56 20.24 -43.75
N SER A 283 4.30 19.00 -44.21
CA SER A 283 5.37 18.02 -44.49
C SER A 283 6.29 18.42 -45.63
N GLU A 284 5.85 19.27 -46.57
CA GLU A 284 6.72 19.77 -47.63
C GLU A 284 7.74 20.80 -47.08
N GLU A 285 7.39 21.54 -46.03
CA GLU A 285 8.25 22.54 -45.39
C GLU A 285 9.11 21.93 -44.28
N TYR A 286 8.57 20.94 -43.52
CA TYR A 286 9.24 20.27 -42.43
C TYR A 286 9.23 18.74 -42.66
N GLU A 287 10.26 18.24 -43.33
CA GLU A 287 10.36 16.82 -43.77
C GLU A 287 10.23 15.81 -42.61
N ASN A 288 10.70 16.16 -41.41
CA ASN A 288 10.65 15.30 -40.22
C ASN A 288 9.31 15.35 -39.44
N LEU A 289 8.37 16.21 -39.86
CA LEU A 289 7.10 16.40 -39.14
C LEU A 289 6.28 15.11 -38.93
N PRO A 290 6.18 14.18 -39.92
CA PRO A 290 5.47 12.93 -39.70
C PRO A 290 6.03 12.09 -38.54
N ASP A 291 7.34 12.12 -38.30
CA ASP A 291 8.01 11.36 -37.26
C ASP A 291 7.84 11.99 -35.89
N ILE A 292 7.69 13.31 -35.80
CA ILE A 292 7.57 14.08 -34.56
C ILE A 292 6.15 14.60 -34.27
N ILE A 293 5.17 14.27 -35.12
CA ILE A 293 3.80 14.82 -35.02
C ILE A 293 3.17 14.59 -33.63
N GLY A 294 3.45 13.47 -32.97
CA GLY A 294 2.99 13.19 -31.63
C GLY A 294 3.47 14.24 -30.62
N GLU A 295 4.73 14.65 -30.69
CA GLU A 295 5.33 15.68 -29.85
C GLU A 295 4.80 17.09 -30.18
N VAL A 296 4.61 17.38 -31.44
CA VAL A 296 3.97 18.62 -31.92
C VAL A 296 2.56 18.76 -31.39
N MET A 297 1.73 17.70 -31.53
CA MET A 297 0.37 17.67 -30.99
C MET A 297 0.36 17.80 -29.47
N TYR A 298 1.28 17.14 -28.77
CA TYR A 298 1.42 17.28 -27.32
C TYR A 298 1.71 18.73 -26.91
N LYS A 299 2.69 19.39 -27.55
CA LYS A 299 3.09 20.77 -27.23
C LYS A 299 1.98 21.78 -27.57
N ALA A 300 1.30 21.62 -28.72
CA ALA A 300 0.18 22.46 -29.13
C ALA A 300 -0.99 22.38 -28.17
N GLN A 301 -1.42 21.17 -27.81
CA GLN A 301 -2.49 20.93 -26.82
C GLN A 301 -2.10 21.46 -25.44
N LYS A 302 -0.87 21.24 -25.00
CA LYS A 302 -0.35 21.76 -23.73
C LYS A 302 -0.43 23.28 -23.66
N THR A 303 -0.02 23.97 -24.72
CA THR A 303 -0.07 25.44 -24.81
C THR A 303 -1.51 25.93 -24.63
N ILE A 304 -2.46 25.38 -25.40
CA ILE A 304 -3.87 25.75 -25.35
C ILE A 304 -4.50 25.46 -23.98
N VAL A 305 -4.31 24.24 -23.45
CA VAL A 305 -4.92 23.85 -22.18
C VAL A 305 -4.35 24.67 -21.02
N ARG A 306 -3.04 24.94 -20.99
CA ARG A 306 -2.42 25.78 -19.95
C ARG A 306 -2.93 27.22 -20.00
N GLU A 307 -3.09 27.80 -21.22
CA GLU A 307 -3.70 29.11 -21.40
C GLU A 307 -5.14 29.16 -20.85
N TRP A 308 -5.96 28.15 -21.15
CA TRP A 308 -7.33 28.06 -20.64
C TRP A 308 -7.36 27.97 -19.12
N LEU A 309 -6.61 27.03 -18.54
CA LEU A 309 -6.56 26.84 -17.10
C LEU A 309 -6.15 28.11 -16.39
N TYR A 310 -5.16 28.80 -16.93
CA TYR A 310 -4.69 30.06 -16.36
C TYR A 310 -5.73 31.20 -16.40
N ASN A 311 -6.59 31.18 -17.39
CA ASN A 311 -7.71 32.10 -17.52
C ASN A 311 -8.98 31.61 -16.78
N GLY A 312 -8.86 30.56 -15.94
CA GLY A 312 -9.93 30.00 -15.14
C GLY A 312 -10.92 29.12 -15.92
N LYS A 313 -10.61 28.76 -17.19
CA LYS A 313 -11.40 27.83 -18.00
C LYS A 313 -10.80 26.43 -17.93
N ARG A 314 -11.54 25.46 -17.37
CA ARG A 314 -11.19 24.03 -17.44
C ARG A 314 -11.74 23.40 -18.72
N VAL A 315 -11.08 22.29 -19.16
CA VAL A 315 -11.46 21.60 -20.42
C VAL A 315 -12.87 21.01 -20.39
N ASP A 316 -13.40 20.72 -19.20
CA ASP A 316 -14.76 20.19 -18.98
C ASP A 316 -15.74 21.25 -18.48
N GLY A 317 -15.35 22.52 -18.51
CA GLY A 317 -16.19 23.66 -18.14
C GLY A 317 -16.37 23.92 -16.64
N ARG A 318 -15.78 23.11 -15.76
CA ARG A 318 -15.83 23.32 -14.30
C ARG A 318 -15.06 24.56 -13.86
N GLY A 319 -15.45 25.09 -12.70
CA GLY A 319 -14.61 26.03 -11.95
C GLY A 319 -13.38 25.35 -11.35
N ILE A 320 -12.35 26.14 -10.98
CA ILE A 320 -11.05 25.62 -10.50
C ILE A 320 -11.16 24.82 -9.18
N ASP A 321 -12.16 25.08 -8.37
CA ASP A 321 -12.43 24.40 -7.09
C ASP A 321 -13.61 23.41 -7.17
N GLU A 322 -14.14 23.19 -8.37
CA GLU A 322 -15.29 22.32 -8.60
C GLU A 322 -14.83 20.88 -8.85
N ILE A 323 -15.52 19.94 -8.18
CA ILE A 323 -15.30 18.51 -8.29
C ILE A 323 -16.20 17.95 -9.39
N ARG A 324 -15.71 16.98 -10.18
CA ARG A 324 -16.52 16.24 -11.18
C ARG A 324 -17.76 15.59 -10.53
N PRO A 325 -18.82 15.32 -11.28
CA PRO A 325 -19.95 14.53 -10.78
C PRO A 325 -19.51 13.22 -10.13
N LEU A 326 -20.02 12.95 -8.93
CA LEU A 326 -19.63 11.81 -8.10
C LEU A 326 -20.80 10.86 -7.89
N ALA A 327 -20.52 9.56 -7.85
CA ALA A 327 -21.44 8.53 -7.41
C ALA A 327 -20.72 7.43 -6.62
N ALA A 328 -21.43 6.80 -5.69
CA ALA A 328 -20.95 5.69 -4.88
C ALA A 328 -22.03 4.62 -4.78
N GLU A 329 -21.64 3.36 -4.94
CA GLU A 329 -22.50 2.19 -4.86
C GLU A 329 -21.82 1.09 -4.06
N VAL A 330 -22.60 0.30 -3.32
CA VAL A 330 -22.14 -0.88 -2.58
C VAL A 330 -23.00 -2.10 -2.96
N VAL A 331 -22.57 -3.31 -2.59
CA VAL A 331 -23.30 -4.57 -2.89
C VAL A 331 -23.45 -4.83 -4.41
N VAL A 332 -22.45 -4.46 -5.18
CA VAL A 332 -22.50 -4.56 -6.65
C VAL A 332 -22.45 -6.02 -7.14
N LEU A 333 -21.63 -6.84 -6.48
CA LEU A 333 -21.40 -8.23 -6.88
C LEU A 333 -22.06 -9.21 -5.90
N PRO A 334 -22.89 -10.17 -6.37
CA PRO A 334 -23.75 -10.96 -5.47
C PRO A 334 -23.03 -12.09 -4.71
N ARG A 335 -21.87 -12.55 -5.18
CA ARG A 335 -21.20 -13.77 -4.63
C ARG A 335 -19.88 -13.50 -3.92
N VAL A 336 -19.31 -12.30 -4.06
CA VAL A 336 -18.11 -11.88 -3.33
C VAL A 336 -18.42 -11.55 -1.87
N HIS A 337 -17.41 -11.36 -1.02
CA HIS A 337 -17.67 -10.97 0.34
C HIS A 337 -18.28 -9.57 0.40
N CYS A 338 -17.70 -8.60 -0.32
CA CYS A 338 -18.24 -7.27 -0.50
C CYS A 338 -17.67 -6.59 -1.72
N SER A 339 -18.37 -5.55 -2.20
CA SER A 339 -17.91 -4.73 -3.33
C SER A 339 -18.47 -3.32 -3.25
N GLY A 340 -17.64 -2.35 -3.66
CA GLY A 340 -18.04 -0.95 -3.80
C GLY A 340 -17.54 -0.38 -5.11
N ILE A 341 -18.34 0.49 -5.74
CA ILE A 341 -17.93 1.28 -6.90
C ILE A 341 -17.90 2.75 -6.50
N PHE A 342 -16.83 3.43 -6.87
CA PHE A 342 -16.75 4.87 -6.82
C PHE A 342 -16.54 5.44 -8.22
N THR A 343 -17.40 6.39 -8.59
CA THR A 343 -17.40 7.04 -9.90
C THR A 343 -17.11 8.53 -9.72
N ARG A 344 -16.23 9.06 -10.56
CA ARG A 344 -15.83 10.47 -10.61
C ARG A 344 -15.73 10.92 -12.06
N GLY A 345 -16.79 11.55 -12.59
CA GLY A 345 -16.92 11.80 -14.03
C GLY A 345 -16.73 10.50 -14.82
N GLN A 346 -15.78 10.49 -15.76
CA GLN A 346 -15.45 9.29 -16.54
C GLN A 346 -14.50 8.31 -15.82
N THR A 347 -14.01 8.63 -14.62
CA THR A 347 -13.19 7.68 -13.84
C THR A 347 -14.07 6.82 -12.96
N GLN A 348 -13.92 5.49 -13.06
CA GLN A 348 -14.69 4.53 -12.31
C GLN A 348 -13.80 3.41 -11.78
N VAL A 349 -13.89 3.14 -10.47
CA VAL A 349 -13.11 2.09 -9.79
C VAL A 349 -14.05 1.22 -8.97
N MET A 350 -13.98 -0.08 -9.19
CA MET A 350 -14.68 -1.09 -8.37
C MET A 350 -13.67 -1.74 -7.44
N THR A 351 -13.93 -1.72 -6.13
CA THR A 351 -13.11 -2.43 -5.15
C THR A 351 -13.85 -3.59 -4.55
N ILE A 352 -13.20 -4.73 -4.47
CA ILE A 352 -13.70 -5.96 -3.88
C ILE A 352 -12.90 -6.26 -2.62
N THR A 353 -13.57 -6.45 -1.49
CA THR A 353 -12.96 -6.88 -0.23
C THR A 353 -13.20 -8.37 -0.01
N THR A 354 -12.13 -9.10 0.31
CA THR A 354 -12.15 -10.50 0.71
C THR A 354 -11.59 -10.64 2.12
N LEU A 355 -12.33 -11.33 2.99
CA LEU A 355 -11.93 -11.64 4.36
C LEU A 355 -11.48 -13.09 4.44
N GLY A 356 -10.39 -13.35 5.11
CA GLY A 356 -9.84 -14.68 5.34
C GLY A 356 -9.32 -14.85 6.77
N PRO A 357 -8.96 -16.07 7.19
CA PRO A 357 -8.29 -16.27 8.46
C PRO A 357 -6.93 -15.55 8.52
N VAL A 358 -6.44 -15.29 9.72
CA VAL A 358 -5.16 -14.57 9.93
C VAL A 358 -3.98 -15.26 9.23
N SER A 359 -4.01 -16.59 9.13
CA SER A 359 -3.00 -17.39 8.41
C SER A 359 -2.91 -17.10 6.90
N ASP A 360 -3.93 -16.45 6.31
CA ASP A 360 -3.93 -16.01 4.91
C ASP A 360 -3.22 -14.64 4.73
N ALA A 361 -2.64 -14.06 5.79
CA ALA A 361 -1.83 -12.85 5.70
C ALA A 361 -0.66 -13.05 4.73
N GLN A 362 -0.33 -11.99 3.99
CA GLN A 362 0.80 -12.02 3.05
C GLN A 362 2.11 -12.19 3.82
N LYS A 363 2.90 -13.19 3.46
CA LYS A 363 4.27 -13.36 3.98
C LYS A 363 5.21 -12.44 3.21
N LEU A 364 6.06 -11.73 3.95
CA LEU A 364 7.08 -10.84 3.42
C LEU A 364 8.46 -11.49 3.61
N ASP A 365 9.19 -11.64 2.50
CA ASP A 365 10.57 -12.14 2.49
C ASP A 365 11.46 -11.05 1.88
N GLY A 366 11.84 -10.08 2.70
CA GLY A 366 12.60 -8.91 2.32
C GLY A 366 13.74 -8.60 3.30
N ILE A 367 14.33 -7.42 3.10
CA ILE A 367 15.42 -6.90 3.95
C ILE A 367 14.92 -6.22 5.22
N ASP A 368 13.59 -6.06 5.35
CA ASP A 368 12.96 -5.48 6.52
C ASP A 368 12.74 -6.49 7.64
N GLU A 369 12.34 -5.97 8.80
CA GLU A 369 11.95 -6.76 9.95
C GLU A 369 10.50 -7.27 9.86
N GLU A 370 9.64 -6.57 9.12
CA GLU A 370 8.26 -6.99 8.91
C GLU A 370 8.22 -8.26 8.07
N THR A 371 7.62 -9.32 8.63
CA THR A 371 7.56 -10.66 8.01
C THR A 371 6.19 -11.02 7.46
N SER A 372 5.15 -10.24 7.80
CA SER A 372 3.79 -10.49 7.36
C SER A 372 2.96 -9.21 7.29
N LYS A 373 1.99 -9.19 6.39
CA LYS A 373 1.06 -8.08 6.21
C LYS A 373 -0.38 -8.61 6.17
N ARG A 374 -1.20 -8.20 7.14
CA ARG A 374 -2.59 -8.64 7.31
C ARG A 374 -3.58 -7.90 6.41
N TYR A 375 -3.38 -6.60 6.22
CA TYR A 375 -4.14 -5.79 5.27
C TYR A 375 -3.37 -5.66 3.97
N MET A 376 -3.99 -6.04 2.87
CA MET A 376 -3.40 -6.05 1.53
C MET A 376 -4.30 -5.27 0.58
N HIS A 377 -3.71 -4.38 -0.21
CA HIS A 377 -4.42 -3.68 -1.26
C HIS A 377 -3.73 -3.87 -2.61
N GLN A 378 -4.46 -4.35 -3.61
CA GLN A 378 -3.99 -4.54 -4.97
C GLN A 378 -4.80 -3.66 -5.93
N TYR A 379 -4.14 -3.21 -6.98
CA TYR A 379 -4.71 -2.27 -7.95
C TYR A 379 -4.43 -2.77 -9.37
N ASN A 380 -5.46 -2.92 -10.18
CA ASN A 380 -5.40 -3.37 -11.55
C ASN A 380 -5.85 -2.25 -12.49
N PHE A 381 -5.02 -1.97 -13.51
CA PHE A 381 -5.27 -0.92 -14.51
C PHE A 381 -5.22 -1.53 -15.91
N PRO A 382 -6.29 -2.21 -16.35
CA PRO A 382 -6.34 -2.83 -17.66
C PRO A 382 -6.40 -1.80 -18.79
N SER A 383 -5.88 -2.15 -19.96
CA SER A 383 -5.79 -1.26 -21.13
C SER A 383 -7.15 -0.71 -21.59
N TYR A 384 -8.21 -1.50 -21.47
CA TYR A 384 -9.57 -1.05 -21.83
C TYR A 384 -10.05 0.15 -20.99
N SER A 385 -9.51 0.32 -19.77
CA SER A 385 -9.91 1.43 -18.89
C SER A 385 -9.58 2.81 -19.47
N VAL A 386 -8.64 2.89 -20.38
CA VAL A 386 -8.26 4.10 -21.12
C VAL A 386 -8.55 4.01 -22.61
N GLY A 387 -9.24 2.96 -23.08
CA GLY A 387 -9.58 2.72 -24.48
C GLY A 387 -8.42 2.21 -25.33
N GLU A 388 -7.35 1.69 -24.70
CA GLU A 388 -6.19 1.16 -25.44
C GLU A 388 -6.29 -0.36 -25.67
N THR A 389 -5.64 -0.82 -26.74
CA THR A 389 -5.51 -2.24 -27.06
C THR A 389 -4.10 -2.72 -26.73
N LYS A 390 -3.96 -3.41 -25.58
CA LYS A 390 -2.68 -4.01 -25.15
C LYS A 390 -2.93 -5.39 -24.53
N PRO A 391 -2.00 -6.36 -24.70
CA PRO A 391 -2.08 -7.65 -24.01
C PRO A 391 -2.13 -7.46 -22.49
N SER A 392 -2.95 -8.27 -21.80
CA SER A 392 -2.96 -8.30 -20.34
C SER A 392 -1.63 -8.92 -19.84
N ARG A 393 -0.90 -8.18 -19.03
CA ARG A 393 0.34 -8.60 -18.37
C ARG A 393 0.16 -8.41 -16.86
N GLY A 394 1.09 -8.92 -16.07
CA GLY A 394 1.10 -8.64 -14.63
C GLY A 394 1.24 -7.15 -14.31
N PRO A 395 1.03 -6.74 -13.04
CA PRO A 395 1.04 -5.33 -12.65
C PRO A 395 2.39 -4.67 -12.95
N GLY A 396 2.35 -3.48 -13.52
CA GLY A 396 3.51 -2.64 -13.75
C GLY A 396 3.87 -1.79 -12.52
N ARG A 397 5.00 -1.07 -12.58
CA ARG A 397 5.47 -0.19 -11.50
C ARG A 397 4.44 0.87 -11.09
N ARG A 398 3.63 1.38 -12.03
CA ARG A 398 2.58 2.37 -11.75
C ARG A 398 1.44 1.75 -10.93
N GLU A 399 1.01 0.55 -11.28
CA GLU A 399 -0.06 -0.17 -10.58
C GLU A 399 0.35 -0.51 -9.14
N ILE A 400 1.58 -0.97 -8.93
CA ILE A 400 2.14 -1.21 -7.60
C ILE A 400 2.16 0.09 -6.78
N GLY A 401 2.58 1.21 -7.36
CA GLY A 401 2.58 2.51 -6.70
C GLY A 401 1.19 3.02 -6.32
N HIS A 402 0.19 2.86 -7.19
CA HIS A 402 -1.20 3.25 -6.92
C HIS A 402 -1.85 2.36 -5.87
N GLY A 403 -1.59 1.06 -5.91
CA GLY A 403 -2.04 0.10 -4.89
C GLY A 403 -1.47 0.44 -3.52
N ALA A 404 -0.16 0.72 -3.45
CA ALA A 404 0.51 1.10 -2.21
C ALA A 404 0.00 2.42 -1.61
N LEU A 405 -0.36 3.41 -2.45
CA LEU A 405 -0.98 4.65 -1.98
C LEU A 405 -2.34 4.39 -1.34
N ALA A 406 -3.20 3.59 -1.99
CA ALA A 406 -4.51 3.25 -1.44
C ALA A 406 -4.40 2.39 -0.17
N GLU A 407 -3.46 1.45 -0.12
CA GLU A 407 -3.16 0.68 1.08
C GLU A 407 -2.76 1.59 2.24
N ARG A 408 -1.78 2.45 2.02
CA ARG A 408 -1.25 3.40 3.01
C ARG A 408 -2.34 4.33 3.55
N ALA A 409 -3.26 4.77 2.68
CA ALA A 409 -4.36 5.65 3.08
C ALA A 409 -5.34 4.98 4.05
N LEU A 410 -5.48 3.67 4.00
CA LEU A 410 -6.46 2.92 4.80
C LEU A 410 -5.86 2.20 6.01
N VAL A 411 -4.56 1.87 5.99
CA VAL A 411 -3.88 1.20 7.13
C VAL A 411 -4.21 1.86 8.48
N PRO A 412 -4.21 3.21 8.63
CA PRO A 412 -4.46 3.85 9.92
C PRO A 412 -5.88 3.67 10.46
N VAL A 413 -6.83 3.27 9.62
CA VAL A 413 -8.23 3.06 10.02
C VAL A 413 -8.62 1.58 10.10
N ILE A 414 -7.73 0.66 9.72
CA ILE A 414 -7.96 -0.79 9.86
C ILE A 414 -7.92 -1.18 11.34
N PRO A 415 -8.91 -1.93 11.84
CA PRO A 415 -8.92 -2.38 13.24
C PRO A 415 -7.76 -3.32 13.54
N SER A 416 -7.39 -3.44 14.82
CA SER A 416 -6.37 -4.39 15.29
C SER A 416 -6.80 -5.85 15.04
N VAL A 417 -5.87 -6.80 15.17
CA VAL A 417 -6.20 -8.22 15.03
C VAL A 417 -7.06 -8.74 16.19
N GLU A 418 -6.95 -8.13 17.34
CA GLU A 418 -7.76 -8.42 18.52
C GLU A 418 -9.21 -7.99 18.33
N GLU A 419 -9.45 -6.84 17.70
CA GLU A 419 -10.78 -6.31 17.42
C GLU A 419 -11.45 -6.99 16.23
N PHE A 420 -10.66 -7.29 15.19
CA PHE A 420 -11.17 -7.88 13.94
C PHE A 420 -10.15 -8.90 13.39
N PRO A 421 -10.22 -10.17 13.81
CA PRO A 421 -9.19 -11.19 13.56
C PRO A 421 -9.25 -11.80 12.14
N TYR A 422 -9.22 -10.95 11.12
CA TYR A 422 -9.20 -11.36 9.71
C TYR A 422 -7.96 -10.86 8.98
N ALA A 423 -7.45 -11.64 8.07
CA ALA A 423 -6.69 -11.12 6.94
C ALA A 423 -7.66 -10.44 5.98
N ILE A 424 -7.33 -9.22 5.54
CA ILE A 424 -8.20 -8.37 4.73
C ILE A 424 -7.48 -8.10 3.40
N ARG A 425 -8.11 -8.48 2.29
CA ARG A 425 -7.59 -8.21 0.95
C ARG A 425 -8.58 -7.37 0.15
N CYS A 426 -8.15 -6.16 -0.21
CA CYS A 426 -8.86 -5.30 -1.16
C CYS A 426 -8.22 -5.41 -2.54
N VAL A 427 -9.05 -5.48 -3.59
CA VAL A 427 -8.62 -5.42 -4.99
C VAL A 427 -9.42 -4.34 -5.69
N SER A 428 -8.73 -3.31 -6.15
CA SER A 428 -9.33 -2.23 -6.95
C SER A 428 -9.17 -2.52 -8.43
N GLU A 429 -10.28 -2.71 -9.13
CA GLU A 429 -10.37 -2.87 -10.58
C GLU A 429 -10.75 -1.54 -11.22
N VAL A 430 -9.87 -0.98 -12.03
CA VAL A 430 -10.17 0.26 -12.77
C VAL A 430 -11.02 -0.09 -13.99
N LEU A 431 -12.27 0.37 -13.97
CA LEU A 431 -13.23 0.11 -15.05
C LEU A 431 -13.11 1.16 -16.16
N SER A 432 -12.85 2.41 -15.77
CA SER A 432 -12.62 3.53 -16.67
C SER A 432 -11.72 4.57 -16.00
N SER A 433 -10.90 5.28 -16.76
CA SER A 433 -9.96 6.28 -16.22
C SER A 433 -9.84 7.53 -17.08
N ASN A 434 -10.09 8.68 -16.47
CA ASN A 434 -9.79 10.00 -16.96
C ASN A 434 -9.19 10.87 -15.85
N GLY A 435 -8.06 10.40 -15.25
CA GLY A 435 -7.34 11.07 -14.17
C GLY A 435 -7.88 10.80 -12.76
N SER A 436 -7.03 10.97 -11.75
CA SER A 436 -7.30 10.78 -10.31
C SER A 436 -7.77 9.37 -9.92
N THR A 437 -7.31 8.34 -10.62
CA THR A 437 -7.82 6.97 -10.50
C THR A 437 -7.44 6.31 -9.16
N SER A 438 -6.22 6.54 -8.68
CA SER A 438 -5.78 6.04 -7.36
C SER A 438 -6.61 6.61 -6.22
N GLN A 439 -7.11 7.85 -6.36
CA GLN A 439 -7.99 8.48 -5.39
C GLN A 439 -9.39 7.83 -5.42
N GLY A 440 -9.86 7.44 -6.60
CA GLY A 440 -11.07 6.63 -6.76
C GLY A 440 -10.95 5.28 -6.06
N SER A 441 -9.76 4.66 -6.07
CA SER A 441 -9.53 3.39 -5.39
C SER A 441 -9.52 3.53 -3.85
N ILE A 442 -9.05 4.65 -3.29
CA ILE A 442 -9.18 4.93 -1.85
C ILE A 442 -10.66 4.99 -1.44
N CYS A 443 -11.47 5.75 -2.18
CA CYS A 443 -12.91 5.86 -1.92
C CYS A 443 -13.64 4.52 -2.08
N GLY A 444 -13.37 3.80 -3.18
CA GLY A 444 -13.95 2.47 -3.44
C GLY A 444 -13.59 1.44 -2.38
N SER A 445 -12.36 1.49 -1.87
CA SER A 445 -11.91 0.60 -0.80
C SER A 445 -12.59 0.90 0.53
N THR A 446 -12.77 2.17 0.88
CA THR A 446 -13.55 2.56 2.06
C THR A 446 -14.98 2.03 1.99
N LEU A 447 -15.65 2.21 0.85
CA LEU A 447 -17.01 1.70 0.61
C LEU A 447 -17.08 0.18 0.77
N SER A 448 -16.13 -0.53 0.17
CA SER A 448 -16.07 -1.99 0.20
C SER A 448 -15.74 -2.53 1.60
N LEU A 449 -14.86 -1.87 2.37
CA LEU A 449 -14.54 -2.24 3.75
C LEU A 449 -15.74 -2.04 4.68
N MET A 450 -16.43 -0.91 4.57
CA MET A 450 -17.64 -0.64 5.35
C MET A 450 -18.76 -1.64 5.04
N ASP A 451 -18.94 -1.99 3.77
CA ASP A 451 -19.92 -3.00 3.34
C ASP A 451 -19.54 -4.42 3.78
N ALA A 452 -18.23 -4.70 3.91
CA ALA A 452 -17.69 -5.95 4.44
C ALA A 452 -17.93 -6.16 5.95
N GLY A 453 -18.35 -5.12 6.65
CA GLY A 453 -18.48 -5.15 8.10
C GLY A 453 -17.12 -5.06 8.81
N VAL A 454 -16.08 -4.53 8.16
CA VAL A 454 -14.81 -4.21 8.81
C VAL A 454 -15.00 -2.94 9.63
N PRO A 455 -14.83 -3.00 10.97
CA PRO A 455 -15.06 -1.85 11.83
C PRO A 455 -13.91 -0.83 11.73
N ILE A 456 -13.78 -0.20 10.55
CA ILE A 456 -12.77 0.84 10.34
C ILE A 456 -13.01 2.00 11.29
N LYS A 457 -11.92 2.60 11.80
CA LYS A 457 -11.94 3.72 12.74
C LYS A 457 -12.72 4.92 12.20
N ALA A 458 -12.55 5.23 10.93
CA ALA A 458 -13.24 6.30 10.22
C ALA A 458 -13.21 6.05 8.70
N PRO A 459 -14.18 6.57 7.93
CA PRO A 459 -14.14 6.52 6.48
C PRO A 459 -13.04 7.46 5.93
N VAL A 460 -12.38 7.01 4.86
CA VAL A 460 -11.29 7.72 4.17
C VAL A 460 -11.72 8.09 2.76
N ALA A 461 -11.53 9.34 2.37
CA ALA A 461 -11.69 9.80 0.99
C ALA A 461 -10.35 10.23 0.39
N GLY A 462 -10.23 10.09 -0.92
CA GLY A 462 -9.07 10.53 -1.68
C GLY A 462 -9.43 11.57 -2.74
N ILE A 463 -8.55 12.57 -2.92
CA ILE A 463 -8.67 13.62 -3.93
C ILE A 463 -7.29 14.07 -4.40
N SER A 464 -7.22 14.62 -5.63
CA SER A 464 -6.01 15.24 -6.14
C SER A 464 -6.17 16.76 -6.30
N CYS A 465 -5.03 17.46 -6.22
CA CYS A 465 -4.90 18.87 -6.54
C CYS A 465 -3.79 19.05 -7.58
N GLY A 466 -4.07 19.81 -8.63
CA GLY A 466 -3.13 20.16 -9.68
C GLY A 466 -2.52 21.54 -9.49
N LEU A 467 -1.49 21.82 -10.29
CA LEU A 467 -0.78 23.09 -10.31
C LEU A 467 -0.51 23.50 -11.75
N ILE A 468 -0.69 24.77 -12.04
CA ILE A 468 -0.18 25.44 -13.24
C ILE A 468 0.70 26.60 -12.79
N THR A 469 1.92 26.67 -13.31
CA THR A 469 2.87 27.77 -13.09
C THR A 469 3.10 28.56 -14.37
N LYS A 470 3.36 29.85 -14.25
CA LYS A 470 3.81 30.72 -15.37
C LYS A 470 5.28 31.07 -15.24
N GLU A 471 5.84 31.56 -16.33
CA GLU A 471 7.24 32.04 -16.39
C GLU A 471 7.50 33.24 -15.47
N ASP A 472 6.49 34.08 -15.19
CA ASP A 472 6.56 35.19 -14.25
C ASP A 472 6.57 34.76 -12.76
N GLY A 473 6.52 33.46 -12.50
CA GLY A 473 6.48 32.89 -11.16
C GLY A 473 5.09 32.83 -10.53
N SER A 474 4.07 33.35 -11.20
CA SER A 474 2.69 33.20 -10.74
C SER A 474 2.19 31.77 -10.89
N TRP A 475 1.30 31.34 -10.03
CA TRP A 475 0.79 29.96 -10.00
C TRP A 475 -0.68 29.91 -9.60
N MET A 476 -1.30 28.78 -9.94
CA MET A 476 -2.68 28.47 -9.57
C MET A 476 -2.80 26.97 -9.27
N THR A 477 -3.52 26.65 -8.19
CA THR A 477 -3.91 25.27 -7.85
C THR A 477 -5.36 25.02 -8.24
N MET A 478 -5.68 23.77 -8.60
CA MET A 478 -7.05 23.35 -8.93
C MET A 478 -7.34 21.98 -8.33
N VAL A 479 -8.58 21.77 -7.85
CA VAL A 479 -8.97 20.49 -7.24
C VAL A 479 -9.52 19.51 -8.29
N ASP A 480 -9.38 18.22 -8.03
CA ASP A 480 -9.94 17.13 -8.85
C ASP A 480 -9.50 17.21 -10.32
N ILE A 481 -8.18 17.08 -10.55
CA ILE A 481 -7.63 17.09 -11.90
C ILE A 481 -8.11 15.88 -12.72
N GLN A 482 -8.49 16.15 -13.95
CA GLN A 482 -8.80 15.13 -14.96
C GLN A 482 -7.58 14.85 -15.85
N GLY A 483 -7.67 13.85 -16.77
CA GLY A 483 -6.55 13.34 -17.54
C GLY A 483 -5.70 14.38 -18.24
N LEU A 484 -6.28 15.36 -18.96
CA LEU A 484 -5.51 16.42 -19.64
C LEU A 484 -4.84 17.38 -18.66
N GLU A 485 -5.50 17.67 -17.55
CA GLU A 485 -4.97 18.55 -16.50
C GLU A 485 -3.81 17.90 -15.75
N ASP A 486 -3.87 16.57 -15.52
CA ASP A 486 -2.72 15.79 -15.06
C ASP A 486 -1.60 15.80 -16.11
N PHE A 487 -1.94 15.60 -17.38
CA PHE A 487 -0.95 15.44 -18.46
C PHE A 487 -0.17 16.73 -18.74
N TYR A 488 -0.86 17.88 -18.77
CA TYR A 488 -0.29 19.19 -19.12
C TYR A 488 0.01 20.08 -17.91
N GLY A 489 -0.45 19.70 -16.72
CA GLY A 489 -0.18 20.38 -15.45
C GLY A 489 1.23 20.13 -14.93
N ASP A 490 1.57 20.82 -13.85
CA ASP A 490 2.89 20.82 -13.24
C ASP A 490 2.98 19.96 -11.99
N MET A 491 1.84 19.56 -11.43
CA MET A 491 1.77 18.79 -10.19
C MET A 491 0.51 17.91 -10.15
N ASP A 492 0.64 16.71 -9.62
CA ASP A 492 -0.44 15.84 -9.17
C ASP A 492 -0.24 15.56 -7.66
N PHE A 493 -0.94 16.35 -6.83
CA PHE A 493 -0.87 16.33 -5.38
C PHE A 493 -2.02 15.48 -4.83
N LYS A 494 -1.74 14.24 -4.47
CA LYS A 494 -2.72 13.25 -4.02
C LYS A 494 -2.78 13.21 -2.50
N VAL A 495 -3.99 13.35 -1.95
CA VAL A 495 -4.22 13.27 -0.49
C VAL A 495 -5.36 12.31 -0.19
N GLY A 496 -5.11 11.34 0.68
CA GLY A 496 -6.10 10.53 1.36
C GLY A 496 -6.25 10.96 2.82
N GLY A 497 -7.46 10.90 3.36
CA GLY A 497 -7.68 11.23 4.76
C GLY A 497 -9.13 11.08 5.21
N THR A 498 -9.28 11.06 6.53
CA THR A 498 -10.57 11.13 7.22
C THR A 498 -10.98 12.60 7.40
N LYS A 499 -12.07 12.84 8.11
CA LYS A 499 -12.45 14.20 8.55
C LYS A 499 -11.46 14.80 9.56
N ASN A 500 -10.78 13.95 10.33
CA ASN A 500 -9.89 14.39 11.41
C ASN A 500 -8.49 14.76 10.91
N GLY A 501 -8.03 14.15 9.80
CA GLY A 501 -6.70 14.42 9.30
C GLY A 501 -6.29 13.57 8.11
N ILE A 502 -5.05 13.78 7.69
CA ILE A 502 -4.42 13.10 6.55
C ILE A 502 -4.00 11.69 6.96
N THR A 503 -4.24 10.72 6.08
CA THR A 503 -3.75 9.35 6.22
C THR A 503 -2.70 8.97 5.18
N ALA A 504 -2.72 9.60 3.99
CA ALA A 504 -1.68 9.39 2.98
C ALA A 504 -1.51 10.61 2.08
N ILE A 505 -0.26 10.81 1.63
CA ILE A 505 0.09 11.80 0.61
C ILE A 505 1.01 11.14 -0.42
N GLN A 506 0.84 11.53 -1.69
CA GLN A 506 1.81 11.29 -2.74
C GLN A 506 1.80 12.47 -3.71
N VAL A 507 2.98 13.06 -3.95
CA VAL A 507 3.14 14.21 -4.84
C VAL A 507 4.05 13.85 -6.01
N ASP A 508 3.55 14.02 -7.21
CA ASP A 508 4.29 13.92 -8.46
C ASP A 508 4.36 15.31 -9.11
N ILE A 509 5.56 15.76 -9.51
CA ILE A 509 5.76 17.08 -10.11
C ILE A 509 6.50 16.98 -11.45
N LYS A 510 6.29 18.00 -12.30
CA LYS A 510 6.95 18.16 -13.62
C LYS A 510 7.74 19.47 -13.72
N VAL A 511 7.86 20.16 -12.58
CA VAL A 511 8.65 21.39 -12.40
C VAL A 511 9.80 21.12 -11.44
N ASP A 512 10.67 22.09 -11.25
CA ASP A 512 11.87 21.99 -10.42
C ASP A 512 11.61 21.97 -8.89
N GLY A 513 10.35 22.07 -8.48
CA GLY A 513 9.92 21.97 -7.07
C GLY A 513 8.78 22.89 -6.71
N LEU A 514 8.28 22.73 -5.49
CA LEU A 514 7.13 23.42 -4.91
C LEU A 514 7.57 24.36 -3.80
N THR A 515 6.94 25.53 -3.72
CA THR A 515 7.03 26.42 -2.54
C THR A 515 6.06 25.95 -1.45
N TYR A 516 6.29 26.39 -0.22
CA TYR A 516 5.41 26.07 0.90
C TYR A 516 3.99 26.62 0.73
N ASP A 517 3.84 27.76 0.03
CA ASP A 517 2.53 28.36 -0.23
C ASP A 517 1.69 27.52 -1.20
N ILE A 518 2.33 26.91 -2.21
CA ILE A 518 1.68 25.95 -3.12
C ILE A 518 1.21 24.72 -2.34
N ILE A 519 2.06 24.18 -1.46
CA ILE A 519 1.72 23.03 -0.64
C ILE A 519 0.56 23.33 0.32
N ALA A 520 0.60 24.52 0.98
CA ALA A 520 -0.48 24.97 1.86
C ALA A 520 -1.82 25.11 1.12
N SER A 521 -1.80 25.72 -0.08
CA SER A 521 -2.98 25.83 -0.94
C SER A 521 -3.54 24.47 -1.35
N ALA A 522 -2.68 23.51 -1.67
CA ALA A 522 -3.10 22.15 -2.00
C ALA A 522 -3.75 21.44 -0.80
N PHE A 523 -3.22 21.60 0.41
CA PHE A 523 -3.84 21.05 1.63
C PHE A 523 -5.22 21.65 1.88
N GLU A 524 -5.36 22.97 1.85
CA GLU A 524 -6.66 23.65 2.08
C GLU A 524 -7.74 23.15 1.10
N LYS A 525 -7.41 23.09 -0.20
CA LYS A 525 -8.35 22.66 -1.24
C LYS A 525 -8.71 21.16 -1.12
N THR A 526 -7.73 20.31 -0.88
CA THR A 526 -7.96 18.87 -0.73
C THR A 526 -8.71 18.54 0.55
N HIS A 527 -8.51 19.28 1.62
CA HIS A 527 -9.28 19.14 2.88
C HIS A 527 -10.77 19.36 2.65
N LYS A 528 -11.14 20.51 2.05
CA LYS A 528 -12.53 20.85 1.73
C LYS A 528 -13.17 19.81 0.82
N ALA A 529 -12.43 19.37 -0.20
CA ALA A 529 -12.91 18.38 -1.15
C ALA A 529 -13.12 16.99 -0.54
N ARG A 530 -12.20 16.53 0.33
CA ARG A 530 -12.35 15.25 1.04
C ARG A 530 -13.60 15.24 1.91
N ASN A 531 -13.81 16.29 2.69
CA ASN A 531 -14.99 16.40 3.54
C ASN A 531 -16.30 16.37 2.73
N TYR A 532 -16.34 17.08 1.60
CA TYR A 532 -17.49 17.03 0.69
C TYR A 532 -17.74 15.61 0.14
N ILE A 533 -16.69 14.89 -0.31
CA ILE A 533 -16.81 13.52 -0.81
C ILE A 533 -17.34 12.57 0.26
N LEU A 534 -16.85 12.70 1.50
CA LEU A 534 -17.32 11.89 2.62
C LEU A 534 -18.79 12.15 2.93
N ASP A 535 -19.18 13.43 3.14
CA ASP A 535 -20.52 13.76 3.62
C ASP A 535 -21.60 13.65 2.54
N GLU A 536 -21.29 14.13 1.34
CA GLU A 536 -22.29 14.30 0.31
C GLU A 536 -22.41 13.08 -0.64
N VAL A 537 -21.43 12.16 -0.62
CA VAL A 537 -21.41 11.04 -1.54
C VAL A 537 -21.27 9.69 -0.82
N MET A 538 -20.16 9.47 -0.12
CA MET A 538 -19.84 8.15 0.42
C MET A 538 -20.76 7.76 1.58
N LEU A 539 -20.97 8.64 2.55
CA LEU A 539 -21.85 8.37 3.70
C LEU A 539 -23.34 8.37 3.34
N LYS A 540 -23.73 8.91 2.17
CA LYS A 540 -25.09 8.73 1.64
C LYS A 540 -25.28 7.34 1.04
N ALA A 541 -24.25 6.75 0.45
CA ALA A 541 -24.31 5.40 -0.10
C ALA A 541 -24.22 4.32 1.00
N ILE A 542 -23.41 4.54 2.01
CA ILE A 542 -23.26 3.67 3.17
C ILE A 542 -22.98 4.53 4.43
N PRO A 543 -24.00 4.84 5.25
CA PRO A 543 -23.86 5.74 6.40
C PRO A 543 -23.02 5.16 7.53
N GLU A 544 -23.06 3.84 7.72
CA GLU A 544 -22.41 3.14 8.82
C GLU A 544 -21.82 1.81 8.32
N VAL A 545 -20.80 1.32 9.03
CA VAL A 545 -20.24 -0.01 8.81
C VAL A 545 -21.32 -1.07 9.03
N ARG A 546 -21.40 -2.08 8.18
CA ARG A 546 -22.34 -3.20 8.36
C ARG A 546 -22.10 -3.87 9.72
N PRO A 547 -23.14 -4.19 10.48
CA PRO A 547 -22.98 -4.78 11.83
C PRO A 547 -22.43 -6.20 11.81
N THR A 548 -22.49 -6.89 10.67
CA THR A 548 -22.00 -8.26 10.50
C THR A 548 -21.29 -8.41 9.18
N VAL A 549 -20.30 -9.31 9.14
CA VAL A 549 -19.64 -9.70 7.90
C VAL A 549 -20.62 -10.42 6.96
N SER A 550 -20.32 -10.37 5.65
CA SER A 550 -21.10 -11.03 4.59
C SER A 550 -21.38 -12.51 4.94
N LYS A 551 -22.51 -13.02 4.47
CA LYS A 551 -22.84 -14.45 4.58
C LYS A 551 -21.84 -15.38 3.88
N TRP A 552 -21.08 -14.85 2.94
CA TRP A 552 -20.06 -15.58 2.19
C TRP A 552 -18.67 -15.51 2.85
N ALA A 553 -18.47 -14.57 3.77
CA ALA A 553 -17.24 -14.46 4.53
C ALA A 553 -17.20 -15.49 5.65
N PRO A 554 -16.03 -16.08 5.98
CA PRO A 554 -15.91 -16.96 7.12
C PRO A 554 -16.29 -16.24 8.40
N LYS A 555 -17.02 -16.92 9.29
CA LYS A 555 -17.30 -16.42 10.64
C LYS A 555 -16.09 -16.71 11.49
N MET A 556 -15.66 -15.72 12.26
CA MET A 556 -14.50 -15.84 13.15
C MET A 556 -14.98 -15.88 14.60
N LEU A 557 -14.55 -16.90 15.33
CA LEU A 557 -14.69 -16.99 16.76
C LEU A 557 -13.29 -17.01 17.40
N THR A 558 -13.17 -16.40 18.56
CA THR A 558 -11.91 -16.34 19.30
C THR A 558 -12.07 -16.92 20.68
N THR A 559 -11.04 -17.60 21.15
CA THR A 559 -10.90 -18.03 22.54
C THR A 559 -9.43 -17.93 22.97
N LYS A 560 -9.15 -18.11 24.24
CA LYS A 560 -7.79 -18.10 24.76
C LYS A 560 -7.53 -19.37 25.56
N VAL A 561 -6.39 -20.00 25.32
CA VAL A 561 -5.90 -21.13 26.10
C VAL A 561 -4.61 -20.74 26.83
N PRO A 562 -4.32 -21.29 28.01
CA PRO A 562 -3.06 -21.08 28.71
C PRO A 562 -1.87 -21.46 27.80
N VAL A 563 -0.79 -20.68 27.86
CA VAL A 563 0.39 -20.87 26.99
C VAL A 563 1.02 -22.26 27.14
N ASP A 564 1.05 -22.78 28.37
CA ASP A 564 1.53 -24.14 28.67
C ASP A 564 0.66 -25.26 28.07
N LYS A 565 -0.62 -24.98 27.77
CA LYS A 565 -1.58 -25.89 27.15
C LYS A 565 -1.60 -25.85 25.61
N ILE A 566 -0.96 -24.88 24.98
CA ILE A 566 -0.92 -24.76 23.49
C ILE A 566 -0.47 -26.07 22.84
N ARG A 567 0.53 -26.75 23.44
CA ARG A 567 1.06 -28.03 22.91
C ARG A 567 0.03 -29.16 22.96
N GLU A 568 -0.85 -29.18 23.98
CA GLU A 568 -1.92 -30.16 24.07
C GLU A 568 -2.99 -29.94 23.01
N VAL A 569 -3.37 -28.69 22.78
CA VAL A 569 -4.33 -28.31 21.73
C VAL A 569 -3.81 -28.61 20.32
N ILE A 570 -2.54 -28.34 20.07
CA ILE A 570 -1.90 -28.64 18.77
C ILE A 570 -1.74 -30.16 18.60
N GLY A 571 -1.32 -30.86 19.66
CA GLY A 571 -1.00 -32.27 19.63
C GLY A 571 0.32 -32.59 18.91
N SER A 572 0.82 -33.82 19.08
CA SER A 572 2.06 -34.28 18.44
C SER A 572 1.97 -34.18 16.91
N GLY A 573 2.85 -33.33 16.32
CA GLY A 573 2.87 -33.09 14.88
C GLY A 573 1.59 -32.44 14.32
N GLY A 574 0.83 -31.73 15.17
CA GLY A 574 -0.40 -31.04 14.75
C GLY A 574 -1.64 -31.93 14.63
N LYS A 575 -1.56 -33.19 15.09
CA LYS A 575 -2.65 -34.20 14.88
C LYS A 575 -3.97 -33.82 15.50
N VAL A 576 -3.96 -33.19 16.70
CA VAL A 576 -5.18 -32.84 17.42
C VAL A 576 -5.88 -31.69 16.72
N ILE A 577 -5.17 -30.62 16.45
CA ILE A 577 -5.74 -29.44 15.78
C ILE A 577 -6.23 -29.77 14.36
N GLN A 578 -5.50 -30.61 13.61
CA GLN A 578 -5.92 -31.07 12.27
C GLN A 578 -7.19 -31.91 12.34
N LYS A 579 -7.35 -32.76 13.35
CA LYS A 579 -8.55 -33.55 13.56
C LYS A 579 -9.75 -32.66 13.85
N ILE A 580 -9.61 -31.69 14.78
CA ILE A 580 -10.69 -30.73 15.10
C ILE A 580 -11.08 -29.94 13.84
N SER A 581 -10.09 -29.44 13.09
CA SER A 581 -10.33 -28.71 11.86
C SER A 581 -11.11 -29.52 10.83
N ALA A 582 -10.76 -30.80 10.65
CA ALA A 582 -11.45 -31.68 9.70
C ALA A 582 -12.87 -32.07 10.17
N GLU A 583 -13.06 -32.39 11.45
CA GLU A 583 -14.37 -32.80 12.01
C GLU A 583 -15.39 -31.65 12.04
N CYS A 584 -14.89 -30.43 12.33
CA CYS A 584 -15.74 -29.24 12.40
C CYS A 584 -15.76 -28.43 11.10
N ASP A 585 -14.99 -28.81 10.07
CA ASP A 585 -14.89 -28.09 8.79
C ASP A 585 -14.52 -26.60 9.01
N VAL A 586 -13.48 -26.34 9.79
CA VAL A 586 -12.99 -25.01 10.17
C VAL A 586 -11.47 -24.91 10.00
N LYS A 587 -10.94 -23.67 9.88
CA LYS A 587 -9.52 -23.40 10.06
C LYS A 587 -9.28 -22.89 11.48
N ILE A 588 -8.18 -23.30 12.08
CA ILE A 588 -7.80 -22.95 13.46
C ILE A 588 -6.38 -22.43 13.45
N ASP A 589 -6.19 -21.21 13.92
CA ASP A 589 -4.90 -20.56 14.11
C ASP A 589 -4.69 -20.30 15.61
N ILE A 590 -3.47 -20.53 16.12
CA ILE A 590 -3.08 -20.28 17.53
C ILE A 590 -1.78 -19.49 17.52
N ASN A 591 -1.75 -18.35 18.24
CA ASN A 591 -0.54 -17.57 18.43
C ASN A 591 0.24 -18.00 19.69
N GLU A 592 1.43 -17.45 19.88
CA GLU A 592 2.31 -17.76 21.00
C GLU A 592 1.74 -17.32 22.37
N ASP A 593 0.82 -16.36 22.39
CA ASP A 593 0.14 -15.85 23.59
C ASP A 593 -1.07 -16.70 24.00
N GLY A 594 -1.38 -17.75 23.23
CA GLY A 594 -2.51 -18.65 23.47
C GLY A 594 -3.86 -18.15 22.93
N ASN A 595 -3.89 -17.07 22.14
CA ASN A 595 -5.10 -16.66 21.44
C ASN A 595 -5.39 -17.65 20.31
N VAL A 596 -6.62 -18.16 20.26
CA VAL A 596 -7.09 -19.13 19.28
C VAL A 596 -8.14 -18.47 18.40
N PHE A 597 -7.95 -18.55 17.09
CA PHE A 597 -8.85 -18.03 16.09
C PHE A 597 -9.45 -19.20 15.30
N VAL A 598 -10.76 -19.35 15.34
CA VAL A 598 -11.48 -20.40 14.63
C VAL A 598 -12.34 -19.77 13.56
N SER A 599 -12.09 -20.13 12.30
CA SER A 599 -12.79 -19.57 11.14
C SER A 599 -13.53 -20.65 10.36
N GLY A 600 -14.82 -20.42 10.08
CA GLY A 600 -15.66 -21.31 9.29
C GLY A 600 -16.89 -20.61 8.72
N LEU A 601 -17.49 -21.18 7.68
CA LEU A 601 -18.74 -20.65 7.10
C LEU A 601 -19.96 -20.95 8.00
N ASP A 602 -19.92 -22.04 8.73
CA ASP A 602 -20.97 -22.50 9.65
C ASP A 602 -20.61 -22.14 11.10
N LEU A 603 -21.40 -21.23 11.68
CA LEU A 603 -21.18 -20.75 13.05
C LEU A 603 -21.28 -21.88 14.08
N ALA A 604 -22.23 -22.80 13.94
CA ALA A 604 -22.41 -23.89 14.89
C ALA A 604 -21.21 -24.84 14.91
N LYS A 605 -20.60 -25.11 13.75
CA LYS A 605 -19.38 -25.89 13.64
C LYS A 605 -18.18 -25.17 14.26
N ALA A 606 -18.07 -23.86 14.10
CA ALA A 606 -17.03 -23.06 14.72
C ALA A 606 -17.19 -23.03 16.26
N GLU A 607 -18.41 -22.91 16.78
CA GLU A 607 -18.70 -23.01 18.21
C GLU A 607 -18.35 -24.38 18.75
N GLN A 608 -18.63 -25.46 18.01
CA GLN A 608 -18.22 -26.81 18.37
C GLN A 608 -16.71 -26.94 18.50
N ALA A 609 -15.95 -26.40 17.55
CA ALA A 609 -14.48 -26.42 17.60
C ALA A 609 -13.95 -25.64 18.81
N ILE A 610 -14.50 -24.45 19.09
CA ILE A 610 -14.17 -23.66 20.30
C ILE A 610 -14.43 -24.48 21.58
N SER A 611 -15.57 -25.16 21.65
CA SER A 611 -15.90 -25.98 22.82
C SER A 611 -14.89 -27.10 23.04
N ILE A 612 -14.48 -27.79 21.97
CA ILE A 612 -13.46 -28.84 22.04
C ILE A 612 -12.10 -28.25 22.47
N ILE A 613 -11.69 -27.14 21.90
CA ILE A 613 -10.40 -26.46 22.20
C ILE A 613 -10.37 -26.02 23.66
N ASN A 614 -11.45 -25.41 24.17
CA ASN A 614 -11.56 -24.97 25.55
C ASN A 614 -11.53 -26.17 26.53
N THR A 615 -12.12 -27.30 26.15
CA THR A 615 -12.09 -28.52 26.97
C THR A 615 -10.69 -29.12 27.01
N ILE A 616 -9.90 -29.02 25.94
CA ILE A 616 -8.50 -29.49 25.95
C ILE A 616 -7.60 -28.52 26.73
N GLY A 617 -7.74 -27.21 26.45
CA GLY A 617 -6.88 -26.15 26.98
C GLY A 617 -7.13 -25.79 28.43
N ASN A 618 -8.35 -26.03 28.95
CA ASN A 618 -8.68 -25.75 30.34
C ASN A 618 -8.88 -27.07 31.10
N ASP A 619 -8.58 -27.06 32.38
CA ASP A 619 -8.92 -28.19 33.22
C ASP A 619 -10.45 -28.27 33.35
N PRO A 620 -11.02 -29.50 33.36
CA PRO A 620 -12.46 -29.67 33.46
C PRO A 620 -13.00 -29.03 34.73
N GLU A 621 -14.05 -28.23 34.61
CA GLU A 621 -14.67 -27.56 35.76
C GLU A 621 -15.60 -28.51 36.51
N ILE A 622 -15.47 -28.55 37.82
CA ILE A 622 -16.38 -29.32 38.69
C ILE A 622 -17.78 -28.69 38.55
N GLY A 623 -18.77 -29.53 38.26
CA GLY A 623 -20.15 -29.12 38.05
C GLY A 623 -20.54 -28.84 36.62
N ALA A 624 -19.58 -28.70 35.66
CA ALA A 624 -19.83 -28.51 34.24
C ALA A 624 -20.30 -29.82 33.57
N ILE A 625 -21.12 -29.65 32.51
CA ILE A 625 -21.66 -30.76 31.71
C ILE A 625 -20.93 -30.82 30.39
N TYR A 626 -20.40 -31.99 30.04
CA TYR A 626 -19.69 -32.27 28.81
C TYR A 626 -20.39 -33.36 28.01
N ARG A 627 -20.25 -33.34 26.68
CA ARG A 627 -20.57 -34.47 25.82
C ARG A 627 -19.28 -35.25 25.61
N GLY A 628 -19.27 -36.52 25.95
CA GLY A 628 -18.11 -37.39 25.83
C GLY A 628 -18.44 -38.72 25.19
N LYS A 629 -17.39 -39.37 24.65
CA LYS A 629 -17.49 -40.68 23.97
C LYS A 629 -17.05 -41.78 24.94
N VAL A 630 -17.84 -42.85 25.02
CA VAL A 630 -17.49 -44.05 25.83
C VAL A 630 -16.31 -44.75 25.15
N THR A 631 -15.19 -44.82 25.83
CA THR A 631 -13.95 -45.44 25.32
C THR A 631 -13.78 -46.89 25.80
N ARG A 632 -14.25 -47.18 27.02
CA ARG A 632 -14.05 -48.47 27.62
C ARG A 632 -15.13 -48.77 28.67
N LEU A 633 -15.59 -50.02 28.74
CA LEU A 633 -16.52 -50.52 29.76
C LEU A 633 -15.80 -51.39 30.75
N MET A 634 -16.18 -51.26 32.02
CA MET A 634 -15.75 -52.07 33.15
C MET A 634 -16.96 -52.47 34.00
N ASN A 635 -16.87 -53.57 34.76
CA ASN A 635 -17.98 -54.04 35.60
C ASN A 635 -18.51 -52.96 36.59
N PHE A 636 -17.66 -51.99 36.96
CA PHE A 636 -17.98 -50.95 37.93
C PHE A 636 -18.35 -49.60 37.28
N GLY A 637 -18.27 -49.46 35.96
CA GLY A 637 -18.59 -48.21 35.27
C GLY A 637 -18.05 -48.12 33.83
N ALA A 638 -18.28 -46.96 33.21
CA ALA A 638 -17.83 -46.61 31.86
C ALA A 638 -16.77 -45.50 31.92
N PHE A 639 -15.72 -45.66 31.15
CA PHE A 639 -14.78 -44.55 30.90
C PHE A 639 -15.27 -43.75 29.71
N VAL A 640 -15.28 -42.44 29.92
CA VAL A 640 -15.80 -41.48 28.95
C VAL A 640 -14.73 -40.43 28.68
N GLU A 641 -14.32 -40.32 27.44
CA GLU A 641 -13.42 -39.26 26.97
C GLU A 641 -14.25 -38.00 26.70
N ILE A 642 -14.07 -36.97 27.54
CA ILE A 642 -14.77 -35.67 27.43
C ILE A 642 -14.04 -34.70 26.53
N ALA A 643 -12.74 -34.92 26.29
CA ALA A 643 -11.91 -34.24 25.30
C ALA A 643 -10.70 -35.14 24.97
N PRO A 644 -10.02 -34.94 23.85
CA PRO A 644 -8.82 -35.68 23.50
C PRO A 644 -7.81 -35.73 24.64
N GLY A 645 -7.56 -36.97 25.18
CA GLY A 645 -6.65 -37.20 26.31
C GLY A 645 -7.24 -36.92 27.68
N LYS A 646 -8.50 -36.47 27.82
CA LYS A 646 -9.17 -36.25 29.09
C LYS A 646 -10.30 -37.28 29.30
N GLU A 647 -9.98 -38.36 29.95
CA GLU A 647 -10.89 -39.46 30.24
C GLU A 647 -11.34 -39.43 31.70
N GLY A 648 -12.62 -39.62 31.94
CA GLY A 648 -13.19 -39.72 33.28
C GLY A 648 -14.03 -40.98 33.47
N LEU A 649 -14.22 -41.41 34.73
CA LEU A 649 -15.00 -42.56 35.10
C LEU A 649 -16.44 -42.17 35.45
N VAL A 650 -17.42 -42.76 34.76
CA VAL A 650 -18.82 -42.78 35.18
C VAL A 650 -19.08 -44.10 35.90
N HIS A 651 -19.13 -44.05 37.25
CA HIS A 651 -19.42 -45.23 38.05
C HIS A 651 -20.81 -45.76 37.72
N ILE A 652 -21.04 -47.10 37.80
CA ILE A 652 -22.31 -47.76 37.43
C ILE A 652 -23.52 -47.14 38.17
N SER A 653 -23.38 -46.68 39.41
CA SER A 653 -24.43 -46.00 40.18
C SER A 653 -24.76 -44.58 39.70
N LYS A 654 -23.95 -44.02 38.80
CA LYS A 654 -24.07 -42.67 38.22
C LYS A 654 -24.42 -42.70 36.72
N LEU A 655 -24.65 -43.90 36.15
CA LEU A 655 -24.93 -44.08 34.74
C LEU A 655 -26.37 -43.70 34.33
N ASP A 656 -27.35 -43.98 35.19
CA ASP A 656 -28.76 -43.68 34.91
C ASP A 656 -29.51 -43.29 36.19
N LYS A 657 -30.71 -42.72 36.00
CA LYS A 657 -31.64 -42.38 37.09
C LYS A 657 -32.18 -43.64 37.78
N GLN A 658 -32.33 -44.74 37.01
CA GLN A 658 -32.72 -46.04 37.52
C GLN A 658 -31.49 -46.88 37.90
N ARG A 659 -31.70 -47.89 38.77
CA ARG A 659 -30.64 -48.80 39.17
C ARG A 659 -30.18 -49.63 37.98
N VAL A 660 -28.90 -49.49 37.65
CA VAL A 660 -28.24 -50.22 36.55
C VAL A 660 -27.64 -51.53 37.10
N ASN A 661 -27.96 -52.64 36.50
CA ASN A 661 -27.42 -53.94 36.89
C ASN A 661 -26.14 -54.31 36.15
N LYS A 662 -26.04 -53.94 34.89
CA LYS A 662 -24.84 -54.07 34.04
C LYS A 662 -24.62 -52.79 33.24
N VAL A 663 -23.37 -52.40 33.08
CA VAL A 663 -22.99 -51.15 32.36
C VAL A 663 -23.41 -51.22 30.89
N GLU A 664 -23.33 -52.41 30.30
CA GLU A 664 -23.67 -52.68 28.89
C GLU A 664 -25.16 -52.58 28.60
N ASP A 665 -26.03 -52.62 29.64
CA ASP A 665 -27.47 -52.41 29.48
C ASP A 665 -27.84 -50.94 29.19
N VAL A 666 -26.92 -50.00 29.43
CA VAL A 666 -27.17 -48.54 29.33
C VAL A 666 -26.31 -47.89 28.28
N VAL A 667 -25.03 -48.32 28.12
CA VAL A 667 -24.06 -47.71 27.18
C VAL A 667 -23.17 -48.76 26.56
N THR A 668 -22.75 -48.51 25.33
CA THR A 668 -21.77 -49.32 24.60
C THR A 668 -20.51 -48.51 24.24
N VAL A 669 -19.41 -49.18 23.96
CA VAL A 669 -18.18 -48.50 23.51
C VAL A 669 -18.46 -47.79 22.18
N GLY A 670 -18.14 -46.50 22.16
CA GLY A 670 -18.38 -45.64 20.99
C GLY A 670 -19.61 -44.72 21.15
N ASP A 671 -20.48 -44.97 22.15
CA ASP A 671 -21.65 -44.11 22.40
C ASP A 671 -21.21 -42.70 22.82
N GLU A 672 -21.91 -41.69 22.32
CA GLU A 672 -21.81 -40.32 22.82
C GLU A 672 -22.84 -40.07 23.91
N ILE A 673 -22.37 -39.70 25.11
CA ILE A 673 -23.24 -39.43 26.26
C ILE A 673 -22.91 -38.11 26.91
N VAL A 674 -23.92 -37.49 27.56
CA VAL A 674 -23.71 -36.28 28.36
C VAL A 674 -23.34 -36.68 29.79
N VAL A 675 -22.29 -36.04 30.30
CA VAL A 675 -21.78 -36.32 31.66
C VAL A 675 -21.44 -35.02 32.41
N LYS A 676 -21.66 -35.00 33.70
CA LYS A 676 -21.31 -33.89 34.60
C LYS A 676 -20.05 -34.25 35.37
N VAL A 677 -19.11 -33.31 35.47
CA VAL A 677 -17.91 -33.47 36.30
C VAL A 677 -18.30 -33.30 37.75
N MET A 678 -18.11 -34.35 38.54
CA MET A 678 -18.47 -34.37 39.95
C MET A 678 -17.30 -33.99 40.83
N GLU A 679 -16.11 -34.47 40.51
CA GLU A 679 -14.90 -34.32 41.30
C GLU A 679 -13.67 -34.60 40.44
N ILE A 680 -12.56 -33.93 40.73
CA ILE A 680 -11.22 -34.24 40.22
C ILE A 680 -10.34 -34.51 41.42
N ASP A 681 -9.79 -35.71 41.51
CA ASP A 681 -8.96 -36.10 42.67
C ASP A 681 -7.53 -35.54 42.57
N ASP A 682 -6.75 -35.65 43.65
CA ASP A 682 -5.37 -35.17 43.76
C ASP A 682 -4.41 -35.80 42.73
N GLN A 683 -4.82 -36.85 42.03
CA GLN A 683 -4.08 -37.51 40.96
C GLN A 683 -4.57 -37.10 39.57
N GLY A 684 -5.48 -36.11 39.49
CA GLY A 684 -6.05 -35.62 38.24
C GLY A 684 -7.10 -36.57 37.62
N ARG A 685 -7.61 -37.58 38.34
CA ARG A 685 -8.64 -38.48 37.82
C ARG A 685 -10.01 -37.83 37.93
N ILE A 686 -10.76 -37.84 36.82
CA ILE A 686 -12.05 -37.17 36.69
C ILE A 686 -13.17 -38.14 37.01
N ASN A 687 -13.99 -37.81 37.98
CA ASN A 687 -15.22 -38.54 38.33
C ASN A 687 -16.43 -37.89 37.67
N LEU A 688 -17.14 -38.65 36.85
CA LEU A 688 -18.24 -38.20 36.02
C LEU A 688 -19.58 -38.79 36.45
N SER A 689 -20.69 -38.10 36.13
CA SER A 689 -22.05 -38.59 36.32
C SER A 689 -22.97 -38.26 35.15
N ARG A 690 -23.46 -39.28 34.45
CA ARG A 690 -24.50 -39.13 33.43
C ARG A 690 -25.85 -38.84 34.08
N ARG A 691 -26.18 -39.49 35.17
CA ARG A 691 -27.41 -39.30 35.94
C ARG A 691 -27.62 -37.82 36.31
N ASP A 692 -26.61 -37.21 36.92
CA ASP A 692 -26.69 -35.83 37.40
C ASP A 692 -26.71 -34.82 36.23
N ALA A 693 -26.02 -35.11 35.10
CA ALA A 693 -26.12 -34.35 33.88
C ALA A 693 -27.52 -34.32 33.29
N LEU A 694 -28.17 -35.49 33.19
CA LEU A 694 -29.56 -35.62 32.70
C LEU A 694 -30.56 -34.89 33.59
N ALA A 695 -30.36 -34.92 34.93
CA ALA A 695 -31.22 -34.23 35.89
C ALA A 695 -31.12 -32.69 35.70
N ASP A 696 -29.92 -32.16 35.57
CA ASP A 696 -29.69 -30.73 35.35
C ASP A 696 -30.26 -30.21 34.00
N ILE A 697 -30.13 -31.00 32.95
CA ILE A 697 -30.70 -30.67 31.63
C ILE A 697 -32.22 -30.61 31.66
N GLU A 698 -32.87 -31.58 32.36
CA GLU A 698 -34.33 -31.59 32.54
C GLU A 698 -34.80 -30.40 33.40
N ALA A 699 -34.07 -30.09 34.47
CA ALA A 699 -34.40 -28.94 35.30
C ALA A 699 -34.37 -27.62 34.53
N LYS A 700 -33.37 -27.45 33.64
CA LYS A 700 -33.28 -26.27 32.75
C LYS A 700 -34.43 -26.22 31.75
N LYS A 701 -34.82 -27.35 31.13
CA LYS A 701 -35.95 -27.42 30.19
C LYS A 701 -37.31 -27.13 30.83
N ASN A 702 -37.46 -27.39 32.13
CA ASN A 702 -38.71 -27.12 32.87
C ASN A 702 -38.75 -25.66 33.42
N ALA A 703 -37.67 -24.93 33.36
CA ALA A 703 -37.53 -23.53 33.81
C ALA A 703 -37.62 -22.50 32.71
N GLU A 704 -37.49 -22.93 31.46
CA GLU A 704 -37.80 -22.18 30.20
C GLU A 704 -39.27 -22.46 29.78
#